data_8dcb257a063296b798af5269caeae150
#
_entry.id   8dcb257a063296b798af5269caeae150
#
_cell.length_a   1.000
_cell.length_b   1.000
_cell.length_c   1.000
_cell.angle_alpha   90.00
_cell.angle_beta   90.00
_cell.angle_gamma   90.00
#
_symmetry.space_group_name_H-M   'P 1'
#
loop_
_entity.id
_entity.type
_entity.pdbx_description
1 polymer ?
#
loop_
_entity_poly.entity_id
_entity_poly.type
_entity_poly.pdbx_seq_one_letter_code
_entity_poly.pdbx_strand_id
1 'polypeptide(L)'
;MAKKQTNGYPWKFCSLGGVVRVNITSGEDIAHLGELDQKLWTVLSCPTKDLEFDEQTLKLIDTDGDGRVHVQEVVAAAQWLTSVVKDKDAILKGERVLKLDGINTDCEAGQTLLASAKHILQNLGLEKDEISVEEASDSVAIFKGTKFNGDGIITPVSTDDEALKALIATIAEKVGSATDRSGEAGVTAEHVEAFYAALADYAAWQDAAEADKKNIFPYGENTAAALAACEAVKDKVADYFMRCKLIRFDDAVAGAVDVSADRVGAISDKNLATQSEEIATYPLARPTKEAVLPFDAVNPAWQAQFAAVKALVLDVDFPKAKGITEEQWLEVLAKFGPYQAWVAGKKGEAVEALGLEEVHALLKADRKAELLALVEADKALEAESLAIDDVKKLMLYYRDFAKLLRNYVLFTDFYGRREGSRGIFEVGKLYIDERCCDLCIRVSDMGAHADMPKLSGMFLLYCKCTSKTKAETMDIVAVMTDGKTSDLRPGKNGLFYALDGSDWDAVITKVVENPINLKEAFWSPYRKVARFVSEKIDKAAADKDADAMAKLTAAADSKPAEAAKQPFDIAKYAGIFAAVGMAIGAIGAALGLIGQSLKGLTWWQILVVIAAVMLIISGPACFIAWRKLRKRNLGPVLNANGWAINSRVLVNILFGKTLTSVAKYPKLKLADPYKKRTPWWCKCLYWLIALLIVAFGVCYFTNNLKWMGIERKAKTEQVEEAPAAEEEAPAVEETAQEAAE
;
A
#
# COMPACT_ATOMS: atom_id res chain seq x y z
N MET A 1 -24.41 48.40 23.06
CA MET A 1 -23.68 48.04 21.83
C MET A 1 -24.68 47.57 20.82
N ALA A 2 -24.90 48.33 19.73
CA ALA A 2 -25.85 47.99 18.68
C ALA A 2 -25.39 46.71 17.96
N LYS A 3 -26.27 45.71 17.89
CA LYS A 3 -26.08 44.53 17.01
C LYS A 3 -25.98 45.05 15.57
N LYS A 4 -24.81 44.94 14.97
CA LYS A 4 -24.64 45.07 13.53
C LYS A 4 -25.49 43.96 12.91
N GLN A 5 -26.60 44.30 12.26
CA GLN A 5 -27.32 43.39 11.38
C GLN A 5 -26.36 43.02 10.23
N THR A 6 -25.87 41.82 10.26
CA THR A 6 -25.22 41.21 9.10
C THR A 6 -26.36 40.76 8.14
N ASN A 7 -26.42 41.40 6.95
CA ASN A 7 -27.29 41.00 5.84
C ASN A 7 -26.82 39.66 5.29
N GLY A 8 -26.98 38.54 6.02
CA GLY A 8 -26.61 37.21 5.60
C GLY A 8 -27.49 36.18 6.28
N TYR A 9 -27.47 34.95 5.77
CA TYR A 9 -28.24 33.83 6.30
C TYR A 9 -28.00 33.64 7.82
N PRO A 10 -29.03 33.44 8.67
CA PRO A 10 -28.89 33.37 10.12
C PRO A 10 -28.43 31.99 10.59
N TRP A 11 -27.14 31.70 10.43
CA TRP A 11 -26.54 30.41 10.83
C TRP A 11 -26.74 30.10 12.30
N LYS A 12 -27.10 28.87 12.61
CA LYS A 12 -27.13 28.35 13.97
C LYS A 12 -25.75 27.77 14.31
N PHE A 13 -25.35 27.88 15.59
CA PHE A 13 -24.06 27.36 16.07
C PHE A 13 -24.28 26.44 17.26
N CYS A 14 -23.42 25.44 17.39
CA CYS A 14 -23.36 24.52 18.52
C CYS A 14 -21.92 24.37 19.01
N SER A 15 -21.74 23.93 20.27
CA SER A 15 -20.42 23.54 20.78
C SER A 15 -20.24 22.06 20.66
N LEU A 16 -19.34 21.63 19.78
CA LEU A 16 -19.07 20.23 19.50
C LEU A 16 -17.58 19.94 19.69
N GLY A 17 -17.26 18.96 20.54
CA GLY A 17 -15.86 18.63 20.85
C GLY A 17 -15.08 19.77 21.53
N GLY A 18 -15.76 20.77 22.14
CA GLY A 18 -15.13 21.95 22.77
C GLY A 18 -14.75 23.06 21.79
N VAL A 19 -15.25 23.00 20.56
CA VAL A 19 -15.10 24.01 19.49
C VAL A 19 -16.50 24.46 19.05
N VAL A 20 -16.67 25.73 18.76
CA VAL A 20 -17.92 26.27 18.20
C VAL A 20 -17.96 25.91 16.71
N ARG A 21 -19.05 25.29 16.26
CA ARG A 21 -19.26 24.87 14.88
C ARG A 21 -20.64 25.30 14.40
N VAL A 22 -20.77 25.44 13.09
CA VAL A 22 -22.08 25.64 12.46
C VAL A 22 -22.93 24.39 12.68
N ASN A 23 -24.22 24.56 12.92
CA ASN A 23 -25.19 23.48 13.07
C ASN A 23 -26.14 23.47 11.87
N ILE A 24 -26.09 22.41 11.07
CA ILE A 24 -26.97 22.19 9.92
C ILE A 24 -28.17 21.37 10.41
N THR A 25 -29.36 21.97 10.42
CA THR A 25 -30.59 21.39 10.98
C THR A 25 -31.76 21.36 10.02
N SER A 26 -31.66 22.06 8.90
CA SER A 26 -32.72 22.18 7.89
C SER A 26 -32.14 22.09 6.47
N GLY A 27 -32.99 21.78 5.50
CA GLY A 27 -32.62 21.82 4.10
C GLY A 27 -32.28 23.23 3.60
N GLU A 28 -32.83 24.27 4.24
CA GLU A 28 -32.45 25.66 3.96
C GLU A 28 -31.00 25.94 4.38
N ASP A 29 -30.50 25.35 5.49
CA ASP A 29 -29.10 25.44 5.84
C ASP A 29 -28.20 24.85 4.74
N ILE A 30 -28.64 23.77 4.06
CA ILE A 30 -27.93 23.16 2.93
C ILE A 30 -27.94 24.08 1.71
N ALA A 31 -29.08 24.67 1.38
CA ALA A 31 -29.22 25.56 0.23
C ALA A 31 -28.33 26.81 0.32
N HIS A 32 -28.07 27.29 1.56
CA HIS A 32 -27.26 28.48 1.81
C HIS A 32 -25.77 28.17 2.09
N LEU A 33 -25.30 26.92 1.93
CA LEU A 33 -23.91 26.55 2.20
C LEU A 33 -22.87 27.43 1.47
N GLY A 34 -23.21 27.96 0.29
CA GLY A 34 -22.37 28.90 -0.44
C GLY A 34 -22.14 30.25 0.27
N GLU A 35 -23.04 30.65 1.17
CA GLU A 35 -22.89 31.87 2.00
C GLU A 35 -22.08 31.64 3.27
N LEU A 36 -21.77 30.38 3.62
CA LEU A 36 -20.99 30.05 4.80
C LEU A 36 -19.51 30.36 4.57
N ASP A 37 -18.94 31.24 5.39
CA ASP A 37 -17.51 31.56 5.33
C ASP A 37 -16.68 30.27 5.48
N GLN A 38 -15.79 30.01 4.51
CA GLN A 38 -14.93 28.81 4.49
C GLN A 38 -14.10 28.62 5.75
N LYS A 39 -13.80 29.71 6.48
CA LYS A 39 -13.12 29.66 7.78
C LYS A 39 -13.92 28.93 8.85
N LEU A 40 -15.23 28.77 8.68
CA LEU A 40 -16.12 28.08 9.61
C LEU A 40 -16.28 26.59 9.30
N TRP A 41 -15.84 26.14 8.14
CA TRP A 41 -15.84 24.72 7.77
C TRP A 41 -14.80 23.94 8.58
N THR A 42 -15.12 22.73 8.99
CA THR A 42 -14.15 21.88 9.69
C THR A 42 -13.10 21.31 8.76
N VAL A 43 -13.50 20.94 7.56
CA VAL A 43 -12.66 20.40 6.49
C VAL A 43 -12.72 21.32 5.29
N LEU A 44 -11.59 21.56 4.63
CA LEU A 44 -11.53 22.30 3.36
C LEU A 44 -11.35 21.39 2.17
N SER A 45 -10.76 20.19 2.38
CA SER A 45 -10.60 19.16 1.37
C SER A 45 -10.44 17.79 2.02
N CYS A 46 -11.00 16.74 1.39
CA CYS A 46 -10.79 15.35 1.79
C CYS A 46 -10.51 14.47 0.56
N PRO A 47 -9.79 13.35 0.70
CA PRO A 47 -9.57 12.41 -0.40
C PRO A 47 -10.89 11.71 -0.79
N THR A 48 -10.97 11.23 -2.04
CA THR A 48 -12.11 10.46 -2.54
C THR A 48 -12.01 8.96 -2.26
N LYS A 49 -10.84 8.49 -1.83
CA LYS A 49 -10.54 7.07 -1.57
C LYS A 49 -10.22 6.81 -0.11
N ASP A 50 -10.22 5.54 0.27
CA ASP A 50 -9.86 5.05 1.61
C ASP A 50 -10.75 5.58 2.75
N LEU A 51 -12.01 5.89 2.44
CA LEU A 51 -13.03 6.34 3.38
C LEU A 51 -14.17 5.32 3.49
N GLU A 52 -14.82 5.26 4.64
CA GLU A 52 -16.06 4.50 4.86
C GLU A 52 -17.28 5.29 4.33
N PHE A 53 -17.22 5.57 3.05
CA PHE A 53 -18.20 6.34 2.32
C PHE A 53 -18.27 5.81 0.88
N ASP A 54 -19.37 6.05 0.19
CA ASP A 54 -19.53 5.61 -1.19
C ASP A 54 -18.56 6.38 -2.11
N GLU A 55 -17.64 5.62 -2.75
CA GLU A 55 -16.65 6.22 -3.66
C GLU A 55 -17.28 6.82 -4.92
N GLN A 56 -18.40 6.26 -5.40
CA GLN A 56 -19.08 6.79 -6.57
C GLN A 56 -19.68 8.17 -6.27
N THR A 57 -20.27 8.33 -5.08
CA THR A 57 -20.78 9.63 -4.64
C THR A 57 -19.66 10.67 -4.54
N LEU A 58 -18.51 10.30 -3.98
CA LEU A 58 -17.37 11.23 -3.88
C LEU A 58 -16.80 11.60 -5.25
N LYS A 59 -16.69 10.63 -6.18
CA LYS A 59 -16.25 10.90 -7.57
C LYS A 59 -17.20 11.80 -8.34
N LEU A 60 -18.50 11.75 -8.06
CA LEU A 60 -19.47 12.65 -8.68
C LEU A 60 -19.41 14.08 -8.11
N ILE A 61 -18.92 14.23 -6.87
CA ILE A 61 -18.69 15.55 -6.26
C ILE A 61 -17.35 16.14 -6.71
N ASP A 62 -16.31 15.31 -6.86
CA ASP A 62 -14.99 15.65 -7.40
C ASP A 62 -15.12 15.92 -8.91
N THR A 63 -15.46 17.15 -9.26
CA THR A 63 -15.79 17.54 -10.63
C THR A 63 -14.57 17.82 -11.49
N ASP A 64 -13.43 18.16 -10.89
CA ASP A 64 -12.17 18.40 -11.58
C ASP A 64 -11.28 17.14 -11.68
N GLY A 65 -11.68 16.04 -10.99
CA GLY A 65 -11.03 14.74 -11.08
C GLY A 65 -9.65 14.67 -10.41
N ASP A 66 -9.37 15.60 -9.49
CA ASP A 66 -8.06 15.65 -8.80
C ASP A 66 -7.92 14.59 -7.69
N GLY A 67 -8.96 13.79 -7.44
CA GLY A 67 -9.03 12.75 -6.42
C GLY A 67 -9.32 13.29 -5.02
N ARG A 68 -9.84 14.51 -4.92
CA ARG A 68 -10.17 15.18 -3.67
C ARG A 68 -11.50 15.89 -3.81
N VAL A 69 -12.21 16.02 -2.71
CA VAL A 69 -13.44 16.82 -2.64
C VAL A 69 -13.12 18.15 -1.96
N HIS A 70 -13.34 19.25 -2.64
CA HIS A 70 -13.11 20.61 -2.15
C HIS A 70 -14.42 21.31 -1.75
N VAL A 71 -14.31 22.37 -0.92
CA VAL A 71 -15.49 23.14 -0.44
C VAL A 71 -16.37 23.64 -1.58
N GLN A 72 -15.78 24.12 -2.69
CA GLN A 72 -16.54 24.67 -3.82
C GLN A 72 -17.41 23.59 -4.50
N GLU A 73 -16.90 22.38 -4.59
CA GLU A 73 -17.60 21.22 -5.17
C GLU A 73 -18.74 20.76 -4.26
N VAL A 74 -18.52 20.74 -2.94
CA VAL A 74 -19.59 20.46 -1.97
C VAL A 74 -20.69 21.52 -2.04
N VAL A 75 -20.31 22.80 -2.20
CA VAL A 75 -21.27 23.90 -2.37
C VAL A 75 -22.04 23.75 -3.69
N ALA A 76 -21.37 23.45 -4.79
CA ALA A 76 -22.02 23.24 -6.09
C ALA A 76 -23.00 22.05 -6.05
N ALA A 77 -22.59 20.93 -5.43
CA ALA A 77 -23.44 19.78 -5.24
C ALA A 77 -24.66 20.09 -4.35
N ALA A 78 -24.47 20.87 -3.26
CA ALA A 78 -25.57 21.34 -2.40
C ALA A 78 -26.59 22.18 -3.16
N GLN A 79 -26.10 23.15 -3.93
CA GLN A 79 -26.96 24.05 -4.73
C GLN A 79 -27.75 23.27 -5.79
N TRP A 80 -27.06 22.36 -6.51
CA TRP A 80 -27.73 21.51 -7.49
C TRP A 80 -28.78 20.63 -6.81
N LEU A 81 -28.44 19.88 -5.75
CA LEU A 81 -29.34 18.97 -5.06
C LEU A 81 -30.59 19.70 -4.51
N THR A 82 -30.39 20.87 -3.87
CA THR A 82 -31.50 21.65 -3.32
C THR A 82 -32.34 22.35 -4.36
N SER A 83 -31.87 22.49 -5.59
CA SER A 83 -32.66 23.01 -6.71
C SER A 83 -33.60 21.97 -7.31
N VAL A 84 -33.21 20.69 -7.30
CA VAL A 84 -33.96 19.60 -7.96
C VAL A 84 -34.83 18.78 -7.00
N VAL A 85 -34.66 18.94 -5.67
CA VAL A 85 -35.50 18.29 -4.64
C VAL A 85 -36.50 19.29 -4.04
N LYS A 86 -37.78 18.93 -4.02
CA LYS A 86 -38.88 19.78 -3.50
C LYS A 86 -38.77 20.02 -2.00
N ASP A 87 -38.72 18.91 -1.26
CA ASP A 87 -38.58 18.95 0.20
C ASP A 87 -37.08 18.85 0.55
N LYS A 88 -36.43 20.00 0.74
CA LYS A 88 -35.04 20.08 1.08
C LYS A 88 -34.71 19.42 2.42
N ASP A 89 -35.66 19.36 3.37
CA ASP A 89 -35.46 18.71 4.67
C ASP A 89 -35.39 17.18 4.55
N ALA A 90 -35.97 16.60 3.51
CA ALA A 90 -35.87 15.17 3.22
C ALA A 90 -34.41 14.72 2.95
N ILE A 91 -33.57 15.61 2.42
CA ILE A 91 -32.14 15.37 2.19
C ILE A 91 -31.41 14.97 3.50
N LEU A 92 -31.83 15.58 4.63
CA LEU A 92 -31.20 15.30 5.92
C LEU A 92 -31.43 13.87 6.44
N LYS A 93 -32.48 13.19 5.94
CA LYS A 93 -32.82 11.81 6.34
C LYS A 93 -31.88 10.78 5.71
N GLY A 94 -31.31 11.05 4.51
CA GLY A 94 -30.42 10.14 3.81
C GLY A 94 -31.14 8.86 3.38
N GLU A 95 -32.38 8.97 2.89
CA GLU A 95 -33.16 7.82 2.44
C GLU A 95 -32.64 7.27 1.11
N ARG A 96 -32.86 5.97 0.87
CA ARG A 96 -32.40 5.28 -0.35
C ARG A 96 -33.45 5.30 -1.47
N VAL A 97 -34.63 5.80 -1.19
CA VAL A 97 -35.77 5.85 -2.10
C VAL A 97 -36.30 7.28 -2.15
N LEU A 98 -36.52 7.78 -3.35
CA LEU A 98 -37.12 9.09 -3.60
C LEU A 98 -38.44 8.91 -4.36
N LYS A 99 -39.51 9.50 -3.85
CA LYS A 99 -40.78 9.57 -4.59
C LYS A 99 -40.62 10.50 -5.77
N LEU A 100 -41.22 10.13 -6.90
CA LEU A 100 -41.14 10.93 -8.13
C LEU A 100 -41.77 12.33 -7.97
N ASP A 101 -42.81 12.47 -7.12
CA ASP A 101 -43.42 13.75 -6.78
C ASP A 101 -42.52 14.65 -5.90
N GLY A 102 -41.47 14.08 -5.29
CA GLY A 102 -40.43 14.78 -4.53
C GLY A 102 -39.41 15.50 -5.42
N ILE A 103 -39.39 15.25 -6.73
CA ILE A 103 -38.51 15.94 -7.66
C ILE A 103 -39.16 17.32 -8.00
N ASN A 104 -38.34 18.37 -7.94
CA ASN A 104 -38.78 19.74 -8.21
C ASN A 104 -38.93 19.99 -9.72
N THR A 105 -40.14 20.05 -10.22
CA THR A 105 -40.43 20.28 -11.63
C THR A 105 -40.54 21.77 -12.03
N ASP A 106 -40.35 22.70 -11.10
CA ASP A 106 -40.35 24.14 -11.39
C ASP A 106 -39.09 24.59 -12.14
N CYS A 107 -38.06 23.73 -12.23
CA CYS A 107 -36.85 23.96 -13.00
C CYS A 107 -36.71 22.93 -14.14
N GLU A 108 -36.04 23.30 -15.21
CA GLU A 108 -35.80 22.44 -16.39
C GLU A 108 -35.05 21.16 -16.01
N ALA A 109 -34.01 21.26 -15.18
CA ALA A 109 -33.27 20.12 -14.71
C ALA A 109 -34.16 19.10 -13.98
N GLY A 110 -35.08 19.55 -13.14
CA GLY A 110 -36.01 18.66 -12.44
C GLY A 110 -37.04 18.02 -13.37
N GLN A 111 -37.49 18.72 -14.41
CA GLN A 111 -38.36 18.12 -15.42
C GLN A 111 -37.67 17.01 -16.19
N THR A 112 -36.42 17.23 -16.59
CA THR A 112 -35.55 16.23 -17.24
C THR A 112 -35.31 15.02 -16.33
N LEU A 113 -34.96 15.25 -15.06
CA LEU A 113 -34.76 14.18 -14.07
C LEU A 113 -36.01 13.34 -13.86
N LEU A 114 -37.20 13.96 -13.77
CA LEU A 114 -38.45 13.23 -13.64
C LEU A 114 -38.75 12.39 -14.89
N ALA A 115 -38.53 12.93 -16.09
CA ALA A 115 -38.72 12.19 -17.35
C ALA A 115 -37.75 10.99 -17.42
N SER A 116 -36.47 11.20 -17.10
CA SER A 116 -35.45 10.15 -17.11
C SER A 116 -35.71 9.10 -16.03
N ALA A 117 -36.14 9.47 -14.82
CA ALA A 117 -36.52 8.53 -13.77
C ALA A 117 -37.69 7.63 -14.20
N LYS A 118 -38.70 8.19 -14.88
CA LYS A 118 -39.80 7.39 -15.44
C LYS A 118 -39.31 6.47 -16.55
N HIS A 119 -38.40 6.95 -17.40
CA HIS A 119 -37.82 6.14 -18.47
C HIS A 119 -37.00 4.97 -17.90
N ILE A 120 -36.22 5.19 -16.83
CA ILE A 120 -35.51 4.12 -16.09
C ILE A 120 -36.52 3.06 -15.63
N LEU A 121 -37.57 3.47 -14.93
CA LEU A 121 -38.58 2.53 -14.42
C LEU A 121 -39.27 1.76 -15.54
N GLN A 122 -39.57 2.42 -16.66
CA GLN A 122 -40.14 1.79 -17.84
C GLN A 122 -39.20 0.74 -18.44
N ASN A 123 -37.90 1.06 -18.57
CA ASN A 123 -36.89 0.13 -19.09
C ASN A 123 -36.70 -1.09 -18.16
N LEU A 124 -36.83 -0.88 -16.85
CA LEU A 124 -36.84 -1.95 -15.86
C LEU A 124 -38.16 -2.73 -15.79
N GLY A 125 -39.20 -2.31 -16.48
CA GLY A 125 -40.53 -2.92 -16.45
C GLY A 125 -41.26 -2.74 -15.10
N LEU A 126 -40.97 -1.64 -14.39
CA LEU A 126 -41.53 -1.32 -13.07
C LEU A 126 -42.60 -0.24 -13.16
N GLU A 127 -43.81 -0.52 -12.67
CA GLU A 127 -44.90 0.44 -12.54
C GLU A 127 -45.02 0.94 -11.10
N LYS A 128 -44.23 1.98 -10.73
CA LYS A 128 -44.25 2.60 -9.40
C LYS A 128 -43.94 4.09 -9.45
N ASP A 129 -44.31 4.82 -8.37
CA ASP A 129 -44.15 6.27 -8.24
C ASP A 129 -42.93 6.66 -7.40
N GLU A 130 -41.95 5.78 -7.27
CA GLU A 130 -40.71 5.99 -6.52
C GLU A 130 -39.55 5.32 -7.21
N ILE A 131 -38.34 5.86 -7.02
CA ILE A 131 -37.10 5.31 -7.55
C ILE A 131 -36.10 5.09 -6.41
N SER A 132 -35.39 3.97 -6.43
CA SER A 132 -34.33 3.63 -5.45
C SER A 132 -32.94 3.90 -6.01
N VAL A 133 -31.95 3.98 -5.11
CA VAL A 133 -30.54 4.09 -5.48
C VAL A 133 -30.10 2.89 -6.32
N GLU A 134 -30.56 1.70 -5.96
CA GLU A 134 -30.24 0.45 -6.65
C GLU A 134 -30.70 0.48 -8.10
N GLU A 135 -31.95 0.88 -8.32
CA GLU A 135 -32.55 0.97 -9.65
C GLU A 135 -31.88 2.04 -10.52
N ALA A 136 -31.56 3.19 -9.95
CA ALA A 136 -30.87 4.27 -10.67
C ALA A 136 -29.39 3.96 -10.95
N SER A 137 -28.79 3.00 -10.23
CA SER A 137 -27.37 2.69 -10.35
C SER A 137 -27.06 1.49 -11.23
N ASP A 138 -28.05 0.64 -11.53
CA ASP A 138 -27.88 -0.57 -12.33
C ASP A 138 -28.00 -0.23 -13.84
N SER A 139 -26.93 0.36 -14.39
CA SER A 139 -26.89 0.73 -15.82
C SER A 139 -27.07 -0.48 -16.73
N VAL A 140 -26.55 -1.64 -16.35
CA VAL A 140 -26.70 -2.88 -17.14
C VAL A 140 -28.17 -3.27 -17.25
N ALA A 141 -28.92 -3.25 -16.16
CA ALA A 141 -30.33 -3.57 -16.17
C ALA A 141 -31.16 -2.51 -16.93
N ILE A 142 -30.82 -1.22 -16.75
CA ILE A 142 -31.51 -0.10 -17.40
C ILE A 142 -31.39 -0.18 -18.94
N PHE A 143 -30.21 -0.48 -19.46
CA PHE A 143 -29.95 -0.48 -20.91
C PHE A 143 -30.05 -1.87 -21.55
N LYS A 144 -30.38 -2.91 -20.78
CA LYS A 144 -30.53 -4.26 -21.30
C LYS A 144 -31.62 -4.35 -22.38
N GLY A 145 -31.20 -4.74 -23.58
CA GLY A 145 -32.09 -4.92 -24.71
C GLY A 145 -32.49 -3.61 -25.41
N THR A 146 -31.95 -2.44 -25.03
CA THR A 146 -32.08 -1.21 -25.79
C THR A 146 -31.20 -1.28 -27.03
N LYS A 147 -31.71 -0.77 -28.19
CA LYS A 147 -30.91 -0.75 -29.43
C LYS A 147 -29.75 0.25 -29.36
N PHE A 148 -29.98 1.37 -28.69
CA PHE A 148 -29.03 2.48 -28.55
C PHE A 148 -29.11 3.03 -27.14
N ASN A 149 -27.99 3.52 -26.64
CA ASN A 149 -27.87 4.01 -25.24
C ASN A 149 -26.95 5.24 -25.08
N GLY A 150 -26.46 5.79 -26.19
CA GLY A 150 -25.76 7.06 -26.22
C GLY A 150 -24.29 7.05 -25.87
N ASP A 151 -23.64 5.89 -25.83
CA ASP A 151 -22.20 5.79 -25.50
C ASP A 151 -21.28 5.68 -26.72
N GLY A 152 -21.86 5.62 -27.93
CA GLY A 152 -21.13 5.51 -29.19
C GLY A 152 -20.62 4.10 -29.48
N ILE A 153 -21.14 3.09 -28.77
CA ILE A 153 -20.80 1.67 -28.94
C ILE A 153 -22.02 0.96 -29.53
N ILE A 154 -21.83 0.26 -30.64
CA ILE A 154 -22.88 -0.56 -31.23
C ILE A 154 -22.64 -2.03 -30.95
N THR A 155 -23.69 -2.72 -30.56
CA THR A 155 -23.72 -4.16 -30.28
C THR A 155 -24.53 -4.87 -31.38
N PRO A 156 -24.51 -6.20 -31.43
CA PRO A 156 -25.39 -6.94 -32.33
C PRO A 156 -26.90 -6.62 -32.17
N VAL A 157 -27.31 -6.10 -30.99
CA VAL A 157 -28.68 -5.70 -30.71
C VAL A 157 -29.05 -4.36 -31.38
N SER A 158 -28.05 -3.53 -31.72
CA SER A 158 -28.25 -2.21 -32.33
C SER A 158 -28.86 -2.24 -33.73
N THR A 159 -28.92 -3.39 -34.38
CA THR A 159 -29.47 -3.55 -35.72
C THR A 159 -30.36 -4.80 -35.80
N ASP A 160 -31.30 -4.80 -36.75
CA ASP A 160 -32.12 -5.97 -37.09
C ASP A 160 -31.51 -6.76 -38.26
N ASP A 161 -30.51 -6.23 -38.96
CA ASP A 161 -29.84 -6.85 -40.09
C ASP A 161 -28.83 -7.91 -39.63
N GLU A 162 -29.10 -9.17 -39.93
CA GLU A 162 -28.26 -10.32 -39.53
C GLU A 162 -26.83 -10.23 -40.10
N ALA A 163 -26.63 -9.63 -41.27
CA ALA A 163 -25.30 -9.47 -41.83
C ALA A 163 -24.48 -8.40 -41.06
N LEU A 164 -25.15 -7.30 -40.61
CA LEU A 164 -24.50 -6.31 -39.77
C LEU A 164 -24.24 -6.85 -38.38
N LYS A 165 -25.13 -7.68 -37.80
CA LYS A 165 -24.88 -8.36 -36.53
C LYS A 165 -23.62 -9.23 -36.58
N ALA A 166 -23.52 -10.05 -37.62
CA ALA A 166 -22.35 -10.90 -37.83
C ALA A 166 -21.07 -10.06 -38.02
N LEU A 167 -21.16 -8.96 -38.75
CA LEU A 167 -20.04 -8.07 -39.00
C LEU A 167 -19.58 -7.37 -37.73
N ILE A 168 -20.48 -6.86 -36.87
CA ILE A 168 -20.17 -6.29 -35.56
C ILE A 168 -19.44 -7.33 -34.69
N ALA A 169 -19.94 -8.57 -34.65
CA ALA A 169 -19.28 -9.66 -33.91
C ALA A 169 -17.89 -9.97 -34.46
N THR A 170 -17.72 -10.00 -35.78
CA THR A 170 -16.42 -10.20 -36.43
C THR A 170 -15.43 -9.08 -36.10
N ILE A 171 -15.86 -7.82 -36.15
CA ILE A 171 -15.01 -6.67 -35.80
C ILE A 171 -14.57 -6.78 -34.33
N ALA A 172 -15.52 -7.06 -33.43
CA ALA A 172 -15.24 -7.24 -32.00
C ALA A 172 -14.24 -8.35 -31.72
N GLU A 173 -14.30 -9.45 -32.49
CA GLU A 173 -13.36 -10.56 -32.36
C GLU A 173 -11.96 -10.26 -32.92
N LYS A 174 -11.89 -9.58 -34.08
CA LYS A 174 -10.63 -9.41 -34.81
C LYS A 174 -9.82 -8.17 -34.43
N VAL A 175 -10.50 -7.07 -34.13
CA VAL A 175 -9.83 -5.78 -33.83
C VAL A 175 -9.92 -5.44 -32.35
N GLY A 176 -10.92 -5.98 -31.66
CA GLY A 176 -11.21 -5.72 -30.26
C GLY A 176 -12.60 -5.18 -30.05
N SER A 177 -13.05 -5.20 -28.80
CA SER A 177 -14.38 -4.75 -28.40
C SER A 177 -14.29 -3.74 -27.27
N ALA A 178 -15.29 -2.88 -27.16
CA ALA A 178 -15.57 -2.05 -26.00
C ALA A 178 -16.80 -2.61 -25.27
N THR A 179 -16.87 -2.39 -23.97
CA THR A 179 -18.04 -2.80 -23.19
C THR A 179 -19.09 -1.72 -23.26
N ASP A 180 -20.22 -2.04 -23.82
CA ASP A 180 -21.43 -1.19 -23.91
C ASP A 180 -22.08 -1.03 -22.52
N ARG A 181 -22.90 0.02 -22.33
CA ARG A 181 -23.63 0.26 -21.08
C ARG A 181 -24.57 -0.90 -20.69
N SER A 182 -25.06 -1.68 -21.66
CA SER A 182 -25.83 -2.92 -21.42
C SER A 182 -24.98 -4.07 -20.88
N GLY A 183 -23.65 -3.92 -20.83
CA GLY A 183 -22.70 -4.95 -20.45
C GLY A 183 -22.29 -5.89 -21.57
N GLU A 184 -22.84 -5.73 -22.78
CA GLU A 184 -22.47 -6.53 -23.96
C GLU A 184 -21.19 -6.01 -24.62
N ALA A 185 -20.50 -6.87 -25.35
CA ALA A 185 -19.35 -6.47 -26.15
C ALA A 185 -19.82 -5.83 -27.46
N GLY A 186 -19.35 -4.61 -27.71
CA GLY A 186 -19.70 -3.85 -28.91
C GLY A 186 -18.47 -3.24 -29.56
N VAL A 187 -18.71 -2.45 -30.61
CA VAL A 187 -17.66 -1.81 -31.41
C VAL A 187 -17.89 -0.31 -31.51
N THR A 188 -16.81 0.46 -31.44
CA THR A 188 -16.80 1.90 -31.64
C THR A 188 -16.52 2.28 -33.09
N ALA A 189 -16.68 3.55 -33.44
CA ALA A 189 -16.26 4.06 -34.77
C ALA A 189 -14.77 3.74 -35.05
N GLU A 190 -13.91 3.86 -34.05
CA GLU A 190 -12.47 3.55 -34.18
C GLU A 190 -12.23 2.08 -34.54
N HIS A 191 -12.95 1.14 -33.90
CA HIS A 191 -12.85 -0.27 -34.23
C HIS A 191 -13.32 -0.54 -35.66
N VAL A 192 -14.39 0.09 -36.11
CA VAL A 192 -14.90 -0.02 -37.50
C VAL A 192 -13.86 0.50 -38.49
N GLU A 193 -13.27 1.66 -38.22
CA GLU A 193 -12.25 2.25 -39.10
C GLU A 193 -10.98 1.41 -39.14
N ALA A 194 -10.51 0.93 -37.99
CA ALA A 194 -9.33 0.07 -37.89
C ALA A 194 -9.54 -1.27 -38.61
N PHE A 195 -10.73 -1.84 -38.53
CA PHE A 195 -11.07 -3.08 -39.25
C PHE A 195 -11.01 -2.91 -40.76
N TYR A 196 -11.66 -1.88 -41.30
CA TYR A 196 -11.63 -1.63 -42.75
C TYR A 196 -10.25 -1.21 -43.25
N ALA A 197 -9.46 -0.50 -42.42
CA ALA A 197 -8.06 -0.24 -42.73
C ALA A 197 -7.24 -1.53 -42.79
N ALA A 198 -7.44 -2.44 -41.81
CA ALA A 198 -6.76 -3.72 -41.80
C ALA A 198 -7.12 -4.61 -42.98
N LEU A 199 -8.42 -4.62 -43.38
CA LEU A 199 -8.89 -5.34 -44.59
C LEU A 199 -8.18 -4.81 -45.85
N ALA A 200 -8.14 -3.48 -46.01
CA ALA A 200 -7.50 -2.85 -47.17
C ALA A 200 -6.00 -3.09 -47.20
N ASP A 201 -5.33 -2.98 -46.07
CA ASP A 201 -3.90 -3.22 -45.93
C ASP A 201 -3.52 -4.68 -46.21
N TYR A 202 -4.33 -5.63 -45.68
CA TYR A 202 -4.11 -7.06 -45.94
C TYR A 202 -4.33 -7.45 -47.40
N ALA A 203 -5.44 -6.98 -48.00
CA ALA A 203 -5.73 -7.17 -49.41
C ALA A 203 -4.61 -6.62 -50.28
N ALA A 204 -4.21 -5.37 -50.08
CA ALA A 204 -3.14 -4.75 -50.86
C ALA A 204 -1.79 -5.48 -50.70
N TRP A 205 -1.48 -6.00 -49.52
CA TRP A 205 -0.26 -6.77 -49.27
C TRP A 205 -0.30 -8.10 -49.99
N GLN A 206 -1.43 -8.82 -50.00
CA GLN A 206 -1.61 -10.08 -50.71
C GLN A 206 -1.68 -9.91 -52.24
N ASP A 207 -2.44 -8.89 -52.70
CA ASP A 207 -2.58 -8.57 -54.13
C ASP A 207 -1.24 -8.17 -54.74
N ALA A 208 -0.37 -7.47 -53.99
CA ALA A 208 1.00 -7.18 -54.43
C ALA A 208 1.81 -8.47 -54.65
N ALA A 209 1.62 -9.49 -53.80
CA ALA A 209 2.28 -10.79 -53.96
C ALA A 209 1.79 -11.57 -55.19
N GLU A 210 0.47 -11.53 -55.45
CA GLU A 210 -0.10 -12.16 -56.65
C GLU A 210 0.34 -11.45 -57.94
N ALA A 211 0.42 -10.11 -57.93
CA ALA A 211 0.85 -9.33 -59.10
C ALA A 211 2.33 -9.58 -59.48
N ASP A 212 3.21 -9.85 -58.54
CA ASP A 212 4.63 -10.12 -58.79
C ASP A 212 5.06 -11.51 -58.28
N LYS A 213 4.17 -12.48 -58.42
CA LYS A 213 4.31 -13.82 -57.88
C LYS A 213 5.60 -14.51 -58.27
N LYS A 214 6.08 -14.29 -59.50
CA LYS A 214 7.29 -14.92 -60.01
C LYS A 214 8.56 -14.44 -59.30
N ASN A 215 8.62 -13.17 -58.93
CA ASN A 215 9.79 -12.63 -58.26
C ASN A 215 9.69 -12.82 -56.74
N ILE A 216 8.49 -12.69 -56.17
CA ILE A 216 8.30 -12.85 -54.72
C ILE A 216 8.39 -14.36 -54.34
N PHE A 217 7.89 -15.25 -55.13
CA PHE A 217 7.92 -16.68 -54.86
C PHE A 217 8.79 -17.45 -55.89
N PRO A 218 10.13 -17.25 -55.91
CA PRO A 218 10.99 -17.83 -56.91
C PRO A 218 10.99 -19.38 -56.94
N TYR A 219 10.62 -20.02 -55.84
CA TYR A 219 10.46 -21.47 -55.72
C TYR A 219 8.99 -21.90 -55.51
N GLY A 220 8.03 -21.05 -55.88
CA GLY A 220 6.61 -21.30 -55.70
C GLY A 220 6.23 -21.44 -54.21
N GLU A 221 5.37 -22.42 -53.92
CA GLU A 221 4.94 -22.72 -52.56
C GLU A 221 6.08 -23.09 -51.59
N ASN A 222 7.20 -23.57 -52.14
CA ASN A 222 8.37 -23.97 -51.36
C ASN A 222 9.30 -22.81 -51.01
N THR A 223 9.01 -21.56 -51.39
CA THR A 223 9.93 -20.45 -51.21
C THR A 223 10.28 -20.23 -49.73
N ALA A 224 9.31 -20.32 -48.80
CA ALA A 224 9.55 -20.20 -47.36
C ALA A 224 10.48 -21.32 -46.84
N ALA A 225 10.21 -22.55 -47.22
CA ALA A 225 11.02 -23.73 -46.84
C ALA A 225 12.42 -23.65 -47.43
N ALA A 226 12.54 -23.18 -48.68
CA ALA A 226 13.80 -22.98 -49.36
C ALA A 226 14.66 -21.89 -48.66
N LEU A 227 14.07 -20.76 -48.29
CA LEU A 227 14.73 -19.72 -47.51
C LEU A 227 15.23 -20.27 -46.16
N ALA A 228 14.35 -20.95 -45.41
CA ALA A 228 14.69 -21.50 -44.10
C ALA A 228 15.85 -22.54 -44.22
N ALA A 229 15.85 -23.38 -45.27
CA ALA A 229 16.94 -24.30 -45.52
C ALA A 229 18.26 -23.58 -45.84
N CYS A 230 18.22 -22.51 -46.65
CA CYS A 230 19.42 -21.70 -46.95
C CYS A 230 19.96 -20.98 -45.70
N GLU A 231 19.10 -20.36 -44.91
CA GLU A 231 19.49 -19.68 -43.66
C GLU A 231 20.13 -20.65 -42.67
N ALA A 232 19.64 -21.89 -42.57
CA ALA A 232 20.17 -22.91 -41.68
C ALA A 232 21.65 -23.28 -41.98
N VAL A 233 22.12 -23.14 -43.24
CA VAL A 233 23.51 -23.48 -43.64
C VAL A 233 24.34 -22.25 -44.00
N LYS A 234 23.77 -21.06 -44.07
CA LYS A 234 24.38 -19.83 -44.59
C LYS A 234 25.75 -19.55 -43.99
N ASP A 235 25.86 -19.62 -42.68
CA ASP A 235 27.11 -19.31 -41.97
C ASP A 235 28.19 -20.37 -42.26
N LYS A 236 27.79 -21.63 -42.40
CA LYS A 236 28.71 -22.72 -42.75
C LYS A 236 29.20 -22.65 -44.19
N VAL A 237 28.32 -22.25 -45.10
CA VAL A 237 28.71 -22.01 -46.51
C VAL A 237 29.65 -20.81 -46.60
N ALA A 238 29.38 -19.73 -45.86
CA ALA A 238 30.25 -18.55 -45.80
C ALA A 238 31.64 -18.90 -45.21
N ASP A 239 31.68 -19.71 -44.12
CA ASP A 239 32.93 -20.22 -43.53
C ASP A 239 33.73 -21.05 -44.56
N TYR A 240 33.08 -21.94 -45.31
CA TYR A 240 33.72 -22.73 -46.34
C TYR A 240 34.40 -21.84 -47.39
N PHE A 241 33.70 -20.88 -47.98
CA PHE A 241 34.27 -20.00 -49.00
C PHE A 241 35.38 -19.09 -48.44
N MET A 242 35.26 -18.67 -47.18
CA MET A 242 36.33 -17.90 -46.53
C MET A 242 37.61 -18.72 -46.37
N ARG A 243 37.48 -20.02 -46.01
CA ARG A 243 38.64 -20.94 -45.96
C ARG A 243 39.26 -21.14 -47.33
N CYS A 244 38.48 -21.27 -48.38
CA CYS A 244 38.95 -21.35 -49.75
C CYS A 244 39.70 -20.07 -50.19
N LYS A 245 39.23 -18.88 -49.78
CA LYS A 245 39.90 -17.61 -50.01
C LYS A 245 41.26 -17.54 -49.31
N LEU A 246 41.38 -18.05 -48.08
CA LEU A 246 42.67 -18.13 -47.38
C LEU A 246 43.66 -19.07 -48.08
N ILE A 247 43.23 -20.19 -48.63
CA ILE A 247 44.09 -21.06 -49.44
C ILE A 247 44.54 -20.41 -50.76
N ARG A 248 43.66 -19.61 -51.41
CA ARG A 248 44.04 -18.81 -52.57
C ARG A 248 45.07 -17.73 -52.24
N PHE A 249 45.01 -17.14 -51.05
CA PHE A 249 45.96 -16.14 -50.60
C PHE A 249 47.33 -16.75 -50.29
N ASP A 250 47.35 -17.91 -49.59
CA ASP A 250 48.58 -18.63 -49.28
C ASP A 250 48.32 -20.14 -49.27
N ASP A 251 48.93 -20.86 -50.18
CA ASP A 251 48.77 -22.32 -50.28
C ASP A 251 49.29 -23.07 -49.05
N ALA A 252 50.23 -22.49 -48.29
CA ALA A 252 50.77 -23.15 -47.09
C ALA A 252 49.77 -23.28 -45.97
N VAL A 253 48.67 -22.49 -45.95
CA VAL A 253 47.64 -22.55 -44.93
C VAL A 253 46.58 -23.64 -45.17
N ALA A 254 46.63 -24.36 -46.27
CA ALA A 254 45.63 -25.35 -46.64
C ALA A 254 45.38 -26.40 -45.56
N GLY A 255 46.43 -26.90 -44.89
CA GLY A 255 46.33 -27.87 -43.80
C GLY A 255 45.83 -27.28 -42.49
N ALA A 256 45.98 -25.94 -42.28
CA ALA A 256 45.54 -25.23 -41.07
C ALA A 256 44.07 -24.84 -41.13
N VAL A 257 43.50 -24.63 -42.31
CA VAL A 257 42.08 -24.25 -42.49
C VAL A 257 41.17 -25.45 -42.76
N ASP A 258 41.70 -26.64 -42.92
CA ASP A 258 40.99 -27.91 -42.98
C ASP A 258 40.89 -28.53 -41.57
N VAL A 259 40.19 -29.65 -41.42
CA VAL A 259 40.14 -30.41 -40.17
C VAL A 259 41.51 -31.07 -39.90
N SER A 260 42.13 -30.79 -38.77
CA SER A 260 43.41 -31.42 -38.41
C SER A 260 43.21 -32.87 -37.98
N ALA A 261 44.22 -33.73 -38.27
CA ALA A 261 44.23 -35.13 -37.85
C ALA A 261 44.13 -35.28 -36.33
N ASP A 262 44.72 -34.34 -35.56
CA ASP A 262 44.68 -34.33 -34.10
C ASP A 262 43.24 -34.16 -33.59
N ARG A 263 42.44 -33.30 -34.19
CA ARG A 263 41.03 -33.09 -33.80
C ARG A 263 40.17 -34.33 -34.07
N VAL A 264 40.39 -34.99 -35.19
CA VAL A 264 39.70 -36.26 -35.52
C VAL A 264 40.17 -37.34 -34.57
N GLY A 265 41.51 -37.42 -34.32
CA GLY A 265 42.10 -38.36 -33.36
C GLY A 265 41.52 -38.25 -31.96
N ALA A 266 41.24 -37.04 -31.49
CA ALA A 266 40.68 -36.77 -30.14
C ALA A 266 39.28 -37.37 -29.91
N ILE A 267 38.53 -37.68 -30.99
CA ILE A 267 37.19 -38.26 -30.92
C ILE A 267 37.12 -39.66 -31.50
N SER A 268 38.22 -40.16 -32.12
CA SER A 268 38.23 -41.43 -32.87
C SER A 268 37.90 -42.65 -31.99
N ASP A 269 38.25 -42.63 -30.70
CA ASP A 269 37.97 -43.70 -29.74
C ASP A 269 36.53 -43.67 -29.18
N LYS A 270 35.74 -42.65 -29.53
CA LYS A 270 34.36 -42.46 -29.06
C LYS A 270 33.37 -42.96 -30.16
N ASN A 271 32.11 -43.14 -29.74
CA ASN A 271 31.05 -43.34 -30.69
C ASN A 271 30.82 -42.02 -31.46
N LEU A 272 31.25 -41.96 -32.71
CA LEU A 272 31.19 -40.75 -33.54
C LEU A 272 29.75 -40.26 -33.79
N ALA A 273 28.74 -41.12 -33.71
CA ALA A 273 27.35 -40.72 -33.81
C ALA A 273 26.90 -39.83 -32.66
N THR A 274 27.55 -39.91 -31.49
CA THR A 274 27.30 -39.03 -30.32
C THR A 274 28.16 -37.77 -30.30
N GLN A 275 29.05 -37.58 -31.25
CA GLN A 275 29.98 -36.44 -31.37
C GLN A 275 29.57 -35.46 -32.46
N SER A 276 28.28 -35.43 -32.80
CA SER A 276 27.74 -34.58 -33.87
C SER A 276 28.02 -33.08 -33.65
N GLU A 277 28.04 -32.63 -32.40
CA GLU A 277 28.35 -31.21 -32.03
C GLU A 277 29.81 -30.86 -32.40
N GLU A 278 30.78 -31.72 -32.06
CA GLU A 278 32.19 -31.50 -32.44
C GLU A 278 32.35 -31.56 -33.96
N ILE A 279 31.76 -32.58 -34.60
CA ILE A 279 31.81 -32.74 -36.05
C ILE A 279 31.16 -31.54 -36.78
N ALA A 280 30.09 -30.96 -36.22
CA ALA A 280 29.44 -29.77 -36.78
C ALA A 280 30.36 -28.53 -36.77
N THR A 281 31.37 -28.47 -35.91
CA THR A 281 32.38 -27.39 -35.90
C THR A 281 33.35 -27.47 -37.07
N TYR A 282 33.51 -28.63 -37.70
CA TYR A 282 34.43 -28.83 -38.83
C TYR A 282 33.94 -28.09 -40.09
N PRO A 283 34.81 -27.80 -41.06
CA PRO A 283 34.40 -27.21 -42.34
C PRO A 283 33.23 -27.96 -42.99
N LEU A 284 32.40 -27.24 -43.74
CA LEU A 284 31.24 -27.82 -44.42
C LEU A 284 31.66 -28.86 -45.48
N ALA A 285 32.76 -28.63 -46.16
CA ALA A 285 33.42 -29.56 -47.06
C ALA A 285 34.93 -29.27 -47.02
N ARG A 286 35.75 -30.14 -47.61
CA ARG A 286 37.19 -29.91 -47.72
C ARG A 286 37.46 -28.63 -48.54
N PRO A 287 38.08 -27.62 -47.97
CA PRO A 287 38.34 -26.39 -48.69
C PRO A 287 39.42 -26.60 -49.76
N THR A 288 39.16 -26.06 -50.95
CA THR A 288 40.07 -26.18 -52.09
C THR A 288 40.35 -24.84 -52.74
N LYS A 289 41.41 -24.78 -53.58
CA LYS A 289 41.79 -23.58 -54.34
C LYS A 289 40.74 -23.18 -55.35
N GLU A 290 40.03 -24.15 -55.90
CA GLU A 290 38.97 -23.98 -56.90
C GLU A 290 37.77 -23.24 -56.28
N ALA A 291 37.55 -23.37 -54.97
CA ALA A 291 36.46 -22.79 -54.25
C ALA A 291 35.08 -23.16 -54.85
N VAL A 292 34.85 -24.43 -55.06
CA VAL A 292 33.58 -25.00 -55.46
C VAL A 292 33.10 -25.91 -54.35
N LEU A 293 31.97 -25.57 -53.71
CA LEU A 293 31.37 -26.39 -52.66
C LEU A 293 30.70 -27.62 -53.30
N PRO A 294 31.19 -28.85 -53.02
CA PRO A 294 30.64 -30.05 -53.62
C PRO A 294 29.30 -30.45 -52.99
N PHE A 295 28.38 -31.03 -53.79
CA PHE A 295 27.05 -31.42 -53.27
C PHE A 295 27.05 -32.77 -52.55
N ASP A 296 28.02 -33.67 -52.85
CA ASP A 296 28.02 -35.04 -52.36
C ASP A 296 29.08 -35.33 -51.28
N ALA A 297 30.00 -34.38 -51.03
CA ALA A 297 31.09 -34.52 -50.07
C ALA A 297 30.96 -33.46 -48.93
N VAL A 298 29.84 -33.45 -48.27
CA VAL A 298 29.51 -32.51 -47.23
C VAL A 298 29.69 -33.13 -45.83
N ASN A 299 30.09 -32.34 -44.87
CA ASN A 299 30.23 -32.72 -43.46
C ASN A 299 28.99 -33.47 -42.96
N PRO A 300 29.15 -34.70 -42.41
CA PRO A 300 28.02 -35.56 -41.99
C PRO A 300 27.04 -34.88 -41.03
N ALA A 301 27.52 -34.00 -40.13
CA ALA A 301 26.67 -33.29 -39.21
C ALA A 301 25.75 -32.25 -39.89
N TRP A 302 26.10 -31.80 -41.11
CA TRP A 302 25.33 -30.82 -41.88
C TRP A 302 24.63 -31.43 -43.10
N GLN A 303 24.78 -32.75 -43.30
CA GLN A 303 24.30 -33.43 -44.48
C GLN A 303 22.78 -33.31 -44.66
N ALA A 304 22.01 -33.43 -43.60
CA ALA A 304 20.55 -33.33 -43.65
C ALA A 304 20.08 -31.91 -44.03
N GLN A 305 20.65 -30.90 -43.43
CA GLN A 305 20.34 -29.49 -43.71
C GLN A 305 20.77 -29.11 -45.15
N PHE A 306 21.95 -29.54 -45.56
CA PHE A 306 22.42 -29.28 -46.91
C PHE A 306 21.64 -30.06 -47.99
N ALA A 307 21.18 -31.27 -47.69
CA ALA A 307 20.30 -32.03 -48.57
C ALA A 307 18.97 -31.32 -48.80
N ALA A 308 18.41 -30.65 -47.76
CA ALA A 308 17.22 -29.83 -47.93
C ALA A 308 17.47 -28.63 -48.86
N VAL A 309 18.61 -27.93 -48.70
CA VAL A 309 19.01 -26.86 -49.64
C VAL A 309 19.17 -27.38 -51.05
N LYS A 310 19.82 -28.56 -51.19
CA LYS A 310 20.01 -29.19 -52.49
C LYS A 310 18.67 -29.45 -53.18
N ALA A 311 17.75 -30.13 -52.49
CA ALA A 311 16.47 -30.53 -53.07
C ALA A 311 15.55 -29.31 -53.39
N LEU A 312 15.51 -28.32 -52.52
CA LEU A 312 14.59 -27.19 -52.66
C LEU A 312 15.09 -26.09 -53.56
N VAL A 313 16.43 -25.95 -53.70
CA VAL A 313 17.06 -24.78 -54.36
C VAL A 313 18.05 -25.22 -55.43
N LEU A 314 19.11 -25.97 -55.04
CA LEU A 314 20.24 -26.19 -55.95
C LEU A 314 19.88 -27.12 -57.13
N ASP A 315 19.05 -28.16 -56.96
CA ASP A 315 18.57 -29.03 -58.03
C ASP A 315 17.59 -28.29 -58.97
N VAL A 316 16.94 -27.23 -58.49
CA VAL A 316 16.05 -26.36 -59.30
C VAL A 316 16.87 -25.41 -60.16
N ASP A 317 17.82 -24.68 -59.53
CA ASP A 317 18.61 -23.64 -60.21
C ASP A 317 19.77 -24.22 -61.01
N PHE A 318 20.38 -25.34 -60.55
CA PHE A 318 21.60 -25.93 -61.10
C PHE A 318 21.47 -27.47 -61.30
N PRO A 319 20.50 -27.98 -62.08
CA PRO A 319 20.12 -29.39 -62.11
C PRO A 319 21.23 -30.35 -62.58
N LYS A 320 22.31 -29.84 -63.20
CA LYS A 320 23.45 -30.62 -63.67
C LYS A 320 24.75 -30.33 -62.92
N ALA A 321 24.73 -29.42 -61.96
CA ALA A 321 25.93 -29.05 -61.24
C ALA A 321 26.29 -30.15 -60.22
N LYS A 322 27.59 -30.35 -59.98
CA LYS A 322 28.12 -31.20 -58.91
C LYS A 322 28.61 -30.39 -57.71
N GLY A 323 28.54 -29.08 -57.79
CA GLY A 323 28.96 -28.15 -56.79
C GLY A 323 28.58 -26.73 -57.18
N ILE A 324 28.71 -25.80 -56.25
CA ILE A 324 28.33 -24.36 -56.39
C ILE A 324 29.51 -23.46 -56.06
N THR A 325 29.66 -22.33 -56.80
CA THR A 325 30.60 -21.27 -56.47
C THR A 325 29.99 -20.27 -55.47
N GLU A 326 30.83 -19.40 -54.87
CA GLU A 326 30.39 -18.37 -54.00
C GLU A 326 29.45 -17.38 -54.69
N GLU A 327 29.77 -16.98 -55.92
CA GLU A 327 28.93 -16.05 -56.69
C GLU A 327 27.52 -16.65 -56.92
N GLN A 328 27.43 -17.96 -57.34
CA GLN A 328 26.18 -18.64 -57.54
C GLN A 328 25.39 -18.76 -56.21
N TRP A 329 26.08 -19.00 -55.09
CA TRP A 329 25.43 -19.03 -53.77
C TRP A 329 24.83 -17.68 -53.42
N LEU A 330 25.57 -16.58 -53.63
CA LEU A 330 25.07 -15.22 -53.38
C LEU A 330 23.91 -14.87 -54.31
N GLU A 331 23.93 -15.31 -55.58
CA GLU A 331 22.80 -15.16 -56.50
C GLU A 331 21.54 -15.90 -56.00
N VAL A 332 21.70 -17.09 -55.44
CA VAL A 332 20.60 -17.85 -54.81
C VAL A 332 20.03 -17.05 -53.63
N LEU A 333 20.89 -16.57 -52.75
CA LEU A 333 20.43 -15.78 -51.58
C LEU A 333 19.75 -14.48 -52.02
N ALA A 334 20.23 -13.82 -53.08
CA ALA A 334 19.63 -12.59 -53.59
C ALA A 334 18.20 -12.79 -54.13
N LYS A 335 17.87 -14.01 -54.66
CA LYS A 335 16.50 -14.32 -55.12
C LYS A 335 15.46 -14.24 -54.01
N PHE A 336 15.85 -14.43 -52.75
CA PHE A 336 14.93 -14.34 -51.62
C PHE A 336 14.64 -12.89 -51.16
N GLY A 337 15.40 -11.91 -51.65
CA GLY A 337 15.25 -10.50 -51.26
C GLY A 337 13.80 -9.99 -51.41
N PRO A 338 13.14 -10.16 -52.56
CA PRO A 338 11.74 -9.76 -52.73
C PRO A 338 10.77 -10.45 -51.76
N TYR A 339 10.95 -11.76 -51.52
CA TYR A 339 10.14 -12.51 -50.55
C TYR A 339 10.35 -12.01 -49.12
N GLN A 340 11.58 -11.82 -48.70
CA GLN A 340 11.88 -11.28 -47.38
C GLN A 340 11.31 -9.87 -47.18
N ALA A 341 11.39 -9.01 -48.21
CA ALA A 341 10.81 -7.68 -48.20
C ALA A 341 9.28 -7.74 -48.11
N TRP A 342 8.64 -8.68 -48.85
CA TRP A 342 7.20 -8.85 -48.79
C TRP A 342 6.76 -9.38 -47.42
N VAL A 343 7.44 -10.36 -46.81
CA VAL A 343 7.14 -10.86 -45.49
C VAL A 343 7.35 -9.76 -44.43
N ALA A 344 8.45 -9.00 -44.51
CA ALA A 344 8.72 -7.90 -43.63
C ALA A 344 7.72 -6.73 -43.75
N GLY A 345 7.12 -6.57 -44.90
CA GLY A 345 6.08 -5.60 -45.22
C GLY A 345 4.66 -6.03 -44.87
N LYS A 346 4.49 -7.17 -44.17
CA LYS A 346 3.17 -7.68 -43.78
C LYS A 346 2.34 -6.66 -43.04
N LYS A 347 1.09 -6.49 -43.47
CA LYS A 347 0.11 -5.59 -42.85
C LYS A 347 -1.24 -6.27 -42.71
N GLY A 348 -2.09 -5.75 -41.87
CA GLY A 348 -3.45 -6.24 -41.66
C GLY A 348 -3.51 -7.61 -40.98
N GLU A 349 -2.57 -7.95 -40.09
CA GLU A 349 -2.50 -9.23 -39.41
C GLU A 349 -3.78 -9.60 -38.64
N ALA A 350 -4.50 -8.59 -38.10
CA ALA A 350 -5.73 -8.79 -37.34
C ALA A 350 -6.80 -9.56 -38.13
N VAL A 351 -6.84 -9.40 -39.47
CA VAL A 351 -7.85 -9.98 -40.35
C VAL A 351 -7.34 -11.18 -41.18
N GLU A 352 -6.08 -11.55 -40.99
CA GLU A 352 -5.46 -12.68 -41.73
C GLU A 352 -6.25 -13.98 -41.60
N ALA A 353 -6.81 -14.26 -40.43
CA ALA A 353 -7.58 -15.45 -40.13
C ALA A 353 -8.88 -15.57 -40.94
N LEU A 354 -9.35 -14.50 -41.56
CA LEU A 354 -10.53 -14.49 -42.43
C LEU A 354 -10.20 -15.10 -43.80
N GLY A 355 -8.95 -15.00 -44.25
CA GLY A 355 -8.56 -15.40 -45.59
C GLY A 355 -8.85 -14.33 -46.64
N LEU A 356 -8.11 -14.37 -47.77
CA LEU A 356 -8.16 -13.36 -48.81
C LEU A 356 -9.54 -13.23 -49.49
N GLU A 357 -10.21 -14.37 -49.73
CA GLU A 357 -11.53 -14.38 -50.37
C GLU A 357 -12.59 -13.65 -49.52
N GLU A 358 -12.63 -13.90 -48.21
CA GLU A 358 -13.56 -13.25 -47.28
C GLU A 358 -13.22 -11.75 -47.14
N VAL A 359 -11.92 -11.42 -47.07
CA VAL A 359 -11.46 -10.02 -47.02
C VAL A 359 -11.92 -9.25 -48.27
N HIS A 360 -11.77 -9.81 -49.47
CA HIS A 360 -12.28 -9.16 -50.69
C HIS A 360 -13.80 -9.08 -50.73
N ALA A 361 -14.52 -10.09 -50.20
CA ALA A 361 -15.98 -10.07 -50.12
C ALA A 361 -16.46 -8.95 -49.22
N LEU A 362 -15.82 -8.75 -48.04
CA LEU A 362 -16.14 -7.70 -47.07
C LEU A 362 -15.83 -6.30 -47.63
N LEU A 363 -14.67 -6.13 -48.29
CA LEU A 363 -14.33 -4.87 -48.98
C LEU A 363 -15.30 -4.53 -50.10
N LYS A 364 -15.74 -5.52 -50.87
CA LYS A 364 -16.73 -5.34 -51.96
C LYS A 364 -18.11 -5.02 -51.45
N ALA A 365 -18.50 -5.60 -50.29
CA ALA A 365 -19.79 -5.31 -49.68
C ALA A 365 -19.83 -3.88 -49.10
N ASP A 366 -18.69 -3.36 -48.67
CA ASP A 366 -18.49 -1.97 -48.15
C ASP A 366 -19.64 -1.43 -47.29
N ARG A 367 -19.89 -2.13 -46.17
CA ARG A 367 -20.92 -1.72 -45.21
C ARG A 367 -20.42 -0.79 -44.12
N LYS A 368 -19.22 -0.18 -44.32
CA LYS A 368 -18.58 0.74 -43.35
C LYS A 368 -19.50 1.91 -43.02
N ALA A 369 -20.10 2.53 -44.03
CA ALA A 369 -20.97 3.69 -43.84
C ALA A 369 -22.23 3.37 -43.03
N GLU A 370 -22.77 2.16 -43.16
CA GLU A 370 -23.93 1.73 -42.39
C GLU A 370 -23.59 1.52 -40.92
N LEU A 371 -22.43 0.92 -40.61
CA LEU A 371 -21.95 0.76 -39.24
C LEU A 371 -21.67 2.12 -38.55
N LEU A 372 -21.03 3.05 -39.26
CA LEU A 372 -20.80 4.39 -38.75
C LEU A 372 -22.12 5.16 -38.55
N ALA A 373 -23.12 4.94 -39.41
CA ALA A 373 -24.45 5.54 -39.22
C ALA A 373 -25.15 5.00 -37.96
N LEU A 374 -24.97 3.71 -37.62
CA LEU A 374 -25.47 3.16 -36.36
C LEU A 374 -24.76 3.78 -35.13
N VAL A 375 -23.45 3.98 -35.21
CA VAL A 375 -22.68 4.65 -34.14
C VAL A 375 -23.16 6.10 -33.96
N GLU A 376 -23.43 6.84 -35.06
CA GLU A 376 -23.93 8.20 -34.97
C GLU A 376 -25.37 8.23 -34.46
N ALA A 377 -26.20 7.23 -34.80
CA ALA A 377 -27.57 7.12 -34.27
C ALA A 377 -27.55 6.84 -32.76
N ASP A 378 -26.60 6.04 -32.28
CA ASP A 378 -26.39 5.83 -30.84
C ASP A 378 -25.94 7.13 -30.16
N LYS A 379 -24.93 7.81 -30.67
CA LYS A 379 -24.43 9.08 -30.11
C LYS A 379 -25.51 10.18 -30.08
N ALA A 380 -26.50 10.15 -30.97
CA ALA A 380 -27.60 11.10 -30.93
C ALA A 380 -28.41 11.01 -29.63
N LEU A 381 -28.35 9.91 -28.90
CA LEU A 381 -29.00 9.72 -27.59
C LEU A 381 -28.10 10.07 -26.40
N GLU A 382 -26.89 10.61 -26.60
CA GLU A 382 -25.97 10.98 -25.54
C GLU A 382 -26.61 11.89 -24.48
N ALA A 383 -27.40 12.87 -24.89
CA ALA A 383 -28.09 13.78 -23.98
C ALA A 383 -29.12 13.07 -23.08
N GLU A 384 -29.84 12.08 -23.60
CA GLU A 384 -30.79 11.27 -22.82
C GLU A 384 -30.05 10.35 -21.85
N SER A 385 -28.93 9.80 -22.30
CA SER A 385 -28.06 8.95 -21.51
C SER A 385 -27.42 9.70 -20.33
N LEU A 386 -26.94 10.92 -20.56
CA LEU A 386 -26.43 11.80 -19.50
C LEU A 386 -27.55 12.18 -18.52
N ALA A 387 -28.76 12.37 -18.98
CA ALA A 387 -29.89 12.64 -18.10
C ALA A 387 -30.26 11.42 -17.20
N ILE A 388 -30.05 10.20 -17.68
CA ILE A 388 -30.14 8.97 -16.85
C ILE A 388 -29.04 8.94 -15.81
N ASP A 389 -27.81 9.29 -16.17
CA ASP A 389 -26.69 9.39 -15.19
C ASP A 389 -26.94 10.49 -14.14
N ASP A 390 -27.62 11.58 -14.51
CA ASP A 390 -28.04 12.60 -13.55
C ASP A 390 -29.08 12.10 -12.55
N VAL A 391 -29.95 11.14 -12.90
CA VAL A 391 -30.85 10.48 -11.95
C VAL A 391 -30.04 9.65 -10.95
N LYS A 392 -29.05 8.91 -11.41
CA LYS A 392 -28.11 8.19 -10.53
C LYS A 392 -27.41 9.15 -9.57
N LYS A 393 -26.91 10.29 -10.09
CA LYS A 393 -26.29 11.34 -9.29
C LYS A 393 -27.25 11.91 -8.25
N LEU A 394 -28.50 12.19 -8.63
CA LEU A 394 -29.55 12.66 -7.71
C LEU A 394 -29.72 11.66 -6.56
N MET A 395 -29.89 10.38 -6.87
CA MET A 395 -30.16 9.35 -5.87
C MET A 395 -28.97 9.13 -4.93
N LEU A 396 -27.73 9.14 -5.44
CA LEU A 396 -26.53 9.04 -4.64
C LEU A 396 -26.36 10.27 -3.72
N TYR A 397 -26.58 11.48 -4.23
CA TYR A 397 -26.54 12.68 -3.42
C TYR A 397 -27.67 12.70 -2.37
N TYR A 398 -28.88 12.33 -2.74
CA TYR A 398 -30.01 12.27 -1.82
C TYR A 398 -29.75 11.34 -0.63
N ARG A 399 -29.13 10.19 -0.87
CA ARG A 399 -28.74 9.22 0.16
C ARG A 399 -27.57 9.72 1.03
N ASP A 400 -26.53 10.27 0.42
CA ASP A 400 -25.21 10.39 1.08
C ASP A 400 -24.87 11.82 1.51
N PHE A 401 -25.50 12.84 0.93
CA PHE A 401 -25.09 14.23 1.13
C PHE A 401 -25.14 14.66 2.59
N ALA A 402 -26.18 14.29 3.33
CA ALA A 402 -26.29 14.58 4.75
C ALA A 402 -25.17 13.94 5.57
N LYS A 403 -24.78 12.70 5.25
CA LYS A 403 -23.64 12.01 5.87
C LYS A 403 -22.33 12.73 5.56
N LEU A 404 -22.16 13.19 4.32
CA LEU A 404 -21.00 14.00 3.95
C LEU A 404 -20.90 15.28 4.78
N LEU A 405 -21.97 16.06 4.88
CA LEU A 405 -22.00 17.30 5.64
C LEU A 405 -21.69 17.08 7.14
N ARG A 406 -22.22 16.01 7.73
CA ARG A 406 -21.93 15.62 9.12
C ARG A 406 -20.46 15.28 9.38
N ASN A 407 -19.69 14.93 8.34
CA ASN A 407 -18.27 14.57 8.42
C ASN A 407 -17.34 15.62 7.82
N TYR A 408 -17.86 16.56 7.04
CA TYR A 408 -17.08 17.58 6.34
C TYR A 408 -17.20 18.96 7.02
N VAL A 409 -18.43 19.40 7.28
CA VAL A 409 -18.69 20.71 7.91
C VAL A 409 -18.61 20.64 9.42
N LEU A 410 -19.19 19.61 10.04
CA LEU A 410 -19.48 19.55 11.48
C LEU A 410 -18.63 18.55 12.28
N PHE A 411 -18.35 17.38 11.80
CA PHE A 411 -17.83 16.22 12.53
C PHE A 411 -18.81 15.66 13.57
N THR A 412 -20.11 15.80 13.37
CA THR A 412 -21.13 15.27 14.29
C THR A 412 -21.08 13.76 14.40
N ASP A 413 -20.85 13.03 13.30
CA ASP A 413 -20.77 11.58 13.32
C ASP A 413 -19.59 11.09 14.16
N PHE A 414 -18.43 11.74 14.11
CA PHE A 414 -17.29 11.40 14.95
C PHE A 414 -17.57 11.61 16.44
N TYR A 415 -18.24 12.71 16.81
CA TYR A 415 -18.54 12.99 18.21
C TYR A 415 -19.80 12.29 18.73
N GLY A 416 -20.67 11.81 17.85
CA GLY A 416 -21.92 11.09 18.15
C GLY A 416 -21.74 9.62 18.49
N ARG A 417 -20.57 9.17 18.92
CA ARG A 417 -20.26 7.76 19.24
C ARG A 417 -21.21 7.09 20.24
N ARG A 418 -21.75 7.85 21.18
CA ARG A 418 -22.69 7.33 22.16
C ARG A 418 -24.02 6.90 21.54
N GLU A 419 -24.34 7.47 20.39
CA GLU A 419 -25.53 7.18 19.59
C GLU A 419 -25.25 6.17 18.47
N GLY A 420 -24.01 5.63 18.42
CA GLY A 420 -23.61 4.60 17.45
C GLY A 420 -23.05 5.14 16.12
N SER A 421 -23.02 6.47 15.94
CA SER A 421 -22.42 7.07 14.72
C SER A 421 -20.90 7.02 14.74
N ARG A 422 -20.30 7.05 13.54
CA ARG A 422 -18.84 7.01 13.30
C ARG A 422 -18.45 7.97 12.21
N GLY A 423 -17.24 8.53 12.34
CA GLY A 423 -16.64 9.32 11.26
C GLY A 423 -16.31 8.45 10.03
N ILE A 424 -16.46 9.02 8.84
CA ILE A 424 -16.18 8.32 7.57
C ILE A 424 -14.71 7.89 7.38
N PHE A 425 -13.81 8.40 8.21
CA PHE A 425 -12.39 8.02 8.24
C PHE A 425 -12.09 6.85 9.18
N GLU A 426 -13.09 6.30 9.85
CA GLU A 426 -12.94 5.22 10.84
C GLU A 426 -13.22 3.87 10.20
N VAL A 427 -12.16 3.04 10.04
CA VAL A 427 -12.21 1.80 9.26
C VAL A 427 -12.49 0.53 10.06
N GLY A 428 -12.53 0.62 11.40
CA GLY A 428 -12.79 -0.58 12.20
C GLY A 428 -12.34 -0.47 13.65
N LYS A 429 -12.06 -1.62 14.28
CA LYS A 429 -11.68 -1.77 15.69
C LYS A 429 -10.45 -2.64 15.84
N LEU A 430 -9.47 -2.20 16.63
CA LEU A 430 -8.29 -2.99 16.97
C LEU A 430 -8.40 -3.55 18.38
N TYR A 431 -8.34 -4.86 18.51
CA TYR A 431 -8.24 -5.59 19.78
C TYR A 431 -6.79 -5.94 20.05
N ILE A 432 -6.25 -5.40 21.13
CA ILE A 432 -4.88 -5.65 21.53
C ILE A 432 -4.71 -5.49 23.04
N ASP A 433 -4.07 -6.44 23.69
CA ASP A 433 -3.67 -6.36 25.09
C ASP A 433 -4.83 -5.96 26.04
N GLU A 434 -5.93 -6.73 26.00
CA GLU A 434 -7.16 -6.53 26.79
C GLU A 434 -7.92 -5.21 26.50
N ARG A 435 -7.68 -4.61 25.31
CA ARG A 435 -8.31 -3.34 24.91
C ARG A 435 -8.93 -3.46 23.54
N CYS A 436 -9.93 -2.64 23.33
CA CYS A 436 -10.50 -2.37 22.03
C CYS A 436 -10.27 -0.88 21.71
N CYS A 437 -9.49 -0.58 20.69
CA CYS A 437 -9.34 0.75 20.13
C CYS A 437 -10.40 0.92 19.05
N ASP A 438 -11.42 1.73 19.34
CA ASP A 438 -12.54 1.97 18.43
C ASP A 438 -12.22 2.99 17.33
N LEU A 439 -11.19 3.82 17.51
CA LEU A 439 -10.73 4.78 16.50
C LEU A 439 -9.50 4.22 15.79
N CYS A 440 -9.73 3.62 14.65
CA CYS A 440 -8.71 3.17 13.72
C CYS A 440 -8.90 3.86 12.38
N ILE A 441 -7.84 4.40 11.81
CA ILE A 441 -7.85 5.15 10.56
C ILE A 441 -6.87 4.44 9.61
N ARG A 442 -7.26 4.27 8.35
CA ARG A 442 -6.38 3.73 7.31
C ARG A 442 -5.22 4.68 7.06
N VAL A 443 -4.05 4.16 6.78
CA VAL A 443 -2.86 4.93 6.44
C VAL A 443 -2.54 4.68 4.98
N SER A 444 -2.72 5.69 4.15
CA SER A 444 -2.46 5.62 2.71
C SER A 444 -0.96 5.79 2.41
N ASP A 445 -0.27 6.67 3.17
CA ASP A 445 1.17 6.93 3.02
C ASP A 445 1.86 7.00 4.40
N MET A 446 2.72 6.03 4.68
CA MET A 446 3.52 5.99 5.92
C MET A 446 4.57 7.12 5.99
N GLY A 447 5.00 7.67 4.84
CA GLY A 447 5.91 8.82 4.78
C GLY A 447 5.26 10.08 5.32
N ALA A 448 4.04 10.39 4.88
CA ALA A 448 3.25 11.52 5.38
C ALA A 448 2.95 11.41 6.89
N HIS A 449 2.92 10.18 7.42
CA HIS A 449 2.76 9.89 8.85
C HIS A 449 4.06 9.91 9.65
N ALA A 450 5.17 10.41 9.10
CA ALA A 450 6.44 10.48 9.83
C ALA A 450 6.40 11.48 11.00
N ASP A 451 5.95 12.71 10.75
CA ASP A 451 6.05 13.82 11.71
C ASP A 451 4.71 14.44 12.12
N MET A 452 3.82 14.69 11.18
CA MET A 452 2.54 15.35 11.44
C MET A 452 1.73 14.74 12.61
N PRO A 453 1.55 13.42 12.70
CA PRO A 453 0.78 12.80 13.79
C PRO A 453 1.37 12.99 15.18
N LYS A 454 2.67 13.26 15.31
CA LYS A 454 3.32 13.57 16.59
C LYS A 454 2.73 14.82 17.25
N LEU A 455 2.24 15.76 16.42
CA LEU A 455 1.60 17.01 16.89
C LEU A 455 0.19 16.76 17.46
N SER A 456 -0.40 15.60 17.24
CA SER A 456 -1.75 15.27 17.76
C SER A 456 -1.81 15.21 19.28
N GLY A 457 -0.69 14.94 19.96
CA GLY A 457 -0.62 14.71 21.40
C GLY A 457 -1.32 13.42 21.85
N MET A 458 -1.67 12.52 20.92
CA MET A 458 -2.31 11.22 21.19
C MET A 458 -1.28 10.09 21.17
N PHE A 459 -1.58 9.00 21.88
CA PHE A 459 -0.83 7.76 21.78
C PHE A 459 -1.33 7.00 20.55
N LEU A 460 -0.44 6.74 19.60
CA LEU A 460 -0.77 6.15 18.31
C LEU A 460 -0.04 4.82 18.11
N LEU A 461 -0.79 3.81 17.70
CA LEU A 461 -0.28 2.51 17.30
C LEU A 461 -0.43 2.38 15.79
N TYR A 462 0.68 2.28 15.08
CA TYR A 462 0.70 1.91 13.67
C TYR A 462 0.77 0.41 13.57
N CYS A 463 -0.16 -0.18 12.83
CA CYS A 463 -0.23 -1.62 12.66
C CYS A 463 -0.34 -1.94 11.17
N LYS A 464 0.41 -2.96 10.75
CA LYS A 464 0.19 -3.61 9.47
C LYS A 464 -0.82 -4.73 9.68
N CYS A 465 -1.94 -4.65 8.97
CA CYS A 465 -3.02 -5.61 9.00
C CYS A 465 -2.96 -6.50 7.76
N THR A 466 -3.12 -7.81 7.92
CA THR A 466 -3.10 -8.79 6.84
C THR A 466 -4.33 -9.66 6.94
N SER A 467 -5.12 -9.74 5.87
CA SER A 467 -6.25 -10.66 5.78
C SER A 467 -5.89 -11.82 4.86
N LYS A 468 -6.04 -13.04 5.37
CA LYS A 468 -5.83 -14.26 4.57
C LYS A 468 -7.03 -14.55 3.67
N THR A 469 -8.22 -14.15 4.09
CA THR A 469 -9.47 -14.35 3.35
C THR A 469 -9.56 -13.47 2.12
N LYS A 470 -9.10 -12.21 2.22
CA LYS A 470 -9.08 -11.24 1.10
C LYS A 470 -7.77 -11.21 0.33
N ALA A 471 -6.71 -11.88 0.83
CA ALA A 471 -5.34 -11.80 0.29
C ALA A 471 -4.80 -10.36 0.17
N GLU A 472 -5.21 -9.48 1.08
CA GLU A 472 -4.88 -8.05 1.09
C GLU A 472 -4.09 -7.66 2.34
N THR A 473 -3.36 -6.55 2.22
CA THR A 473 -2.67 -5.89 3.33
C THR A 473 -3.13 -4.45 3.46
N MET A 474 -3.23 -3.96 4.69
CA MET A 474 -3.64 -2.60 5.00
C MET A 474 -2.83 -2.05 6.17
N ASP A 475 -2.36 -0.83 6.07
CA ASP A 475 -1.76 -0.12 7.20
C ASP A 475 -2.82 0.72 7.91
N ILE A 476 -2.84 0.66 9.25
CA ILE A 476 -3.76 1.44 10.06
C ILE A 476 -3.00 2.19 11.17
N VAL A 477 -3.57 3.30 11.61
CA VAL A 477 -3.21 3.97 12.86
C VAL A 477 -4.37 3.87 13.83
N ALA A 478 -4.15 3.19 14.96
CA ALA A 478 -5.12 3.10 16.05
C ALA A 478 -4.80 4.11 17.14
N VAL A 479 -5.82 4.85 17.60
CA VAL A 479 -5.70 5.84 18.65
C VAL A 479 -6.00 5.21 20.00
N MET A 480 -5.02 5.23 20.91
CA MET A 480 -5.19 4.69 22.24
C MET A 480 -5.34 5.82 23.29
N THR A 481 -6.42 5.77 24.04
CA THR A 481 -6.82 6.84 24.98
C THR A 481 -7.02 6.35 26.41
N ASP A 482 -6.99 5.05 26.67
CA ASP A 482 -7.03 4.44 27.99
C ASP A 482 -6.22 3.12 28.05
N GLY A 483 -5.92 2.64 29.27
CA GLY A 483 -5.17 1.43 29.54
C GLY A 483 -3.71 1.69 29.93
N LYS A 484 -2.87 0.64 29.91
CA LYS A 484 -1.43 0.67 30.23
C LYS A 484 -0.61 0.63 28.94
N THR A 485 0.57 1.24 28.92
CA THR A 485 1.43 1.33 27.72
C THR A 485 2.62 0.36 27.74
N SER A 486 2.88 -0.28 28.88
CA SER A 486 4.13 -1.04 29.12
C SER A 486 4.44 -2.12 28.12
N ASP A 487 3.40 -2.78 27.58
CA ASP A 487 3.55 -3.99 26.76
C ASP A 487 3.31 -3.74 25.27
N LEU A 488 3.08 -2.49 24.87
CA LEU A 488 2.85 -2.11 23.48
C LEU A 488 4.17 -1.74 22.80
N ARG A 489 4.71 -2.69 22.04
CA ARG A 489 5.98 -2.55 21.32
C ARG A 489 5.85 -3.01 19.87
N PRO A 490 6.69 -2.53 18.94
CA PRO A 490 6.76 -3.10 17.59
C PRO A 490 6.94 -4.62 17.63
N GLY A 491 6.25 -5.32 16.73
CA GLY A 491 6.21 -6.78 16.67
C GLY A 491 5.12 -7.44 17.52
N LYS A 492 4.37 -6.70 18.36
CA LYS A 492 3.24 -7.27 19.10
C LYS A 492 2.04 -7.47 18.17
N ASN A 493 1.41 -8.65 18.27
CA ASN A 493 0.22 -9.01 17.50
C ASN A 493 -1.07 -8.54 18.19
N GLY A 494 -2.04 -8.20 17.37
CA GLY A 494 -3.41 -7.87 17.73
C GLY A 494 -4.37 -8.39 16.66
N LEU A 495 -5.67 -8.14 16.82
CA LEU A 495 -6.69 -8.51 15.86
C LEU A 495 -7.49 -7.26 15.49
N PHE A 496 -7.59 -6.99 14.21
CA PHE A 496 -8.37 -5.88 13.69
C PHE A 496 -9.64 -6.40 13.02
N TYR A 497 -10.77 -5.80 13.33
CA TYR A 497 -12.04 -6.04 12.67
C TYR A 497 -12.42 -4.80 11.86
N ALA A 498 -12.56 -4.97 10.56
CA ALA A 498 -13.08 -3.92 9.68
C ALA A 498 -14.60 -3.74 9.87
N LEU A 499 -15.16 -2.67 9.33
CA LEU A 499 -16.61 -2.39 9.48
C LEU A 499 -17.50 -3.36 8.71
N ASP A 500 -16.96 -4.02 7.68
CA ASP A 500 -17.63 -5.09 6.92
C ASP A 500 -17.68 -6.44 7.67
N GLY A 501 -17.10 -6.49 8.88
CA GLY A 501 -17.04 -7.69 9.70
C GLY A 501 -15.87 -8.61 9.40
N SER A 502 -15.01 -8.28 8.43
CA SER A 502 -13.80 -9.07 8.14
C SER A 502 -12.75 -8.91 9.25
N ASP A 503 -12.06 -10.02 9.53
CA ASP A 503 -10.96 -10.09 10.50
C ASP A 503 -9.59 -10.03 9.82
N TRP A 504 -8.65 -9.37 10.50
CA TRP A 504 -7.31 -9.12 10.02
C TRP A 504 -6.30 -9.31 11.13
N ASP A 505 -5.24 -10.07 10.84
CA ASP A 505 -4.10 -10.18 11.75
C ASP A 505 -3.33 -8.85 11.75
N ALA A 506 -3.25 -8.18 12.89
CA ALA A 506 -2.60 -6.88 13.04
C ALA A 506 -1.27 -7.02 13.79
N VAL A 507 -0.21 -6.42 13.26
CA VAL A 507 1.12 -6.39 13.91
C VAL A 507 1.55 -4.94 14.10
N ILE A 508 1.94 -4.55 15.31
CA ILE A 508 2.46 -3.20 15.58
C ILE A 508 3.78 -3.00 14.83
N THR A 509 3.84 -1.98 13.98
CA THR A 509 5.06 -1.56 13.26
C THR A 509 5.76 -0.38 13.94
N LYS A 510 4.99 0.58 14.46
CA LYS A 510 5.51 1.81 15.07
C LYS A 510 4.58 2.29 16.20
N VAL A 511 5.18 2.87 17.22
CA VAL A 511 4.45 3.48 18.35
C VAL A 511 4.84 4.95 18.49
N VAL A 512 3.85 5.84 18.59
CA VAL A 512 4.06 7.25 18.92
C VAL A 512 3.62 7.45 20.37
N GLU A 513 4.58 7.59 21.27
CA GLU A 513 4.34 7.69 22.70
C GLU A 513 3.86 9.10 23.11
N ASN A 514 2.69 9.18 23.72
CA ASN A 514 2.16 10.35 24.41
C ASN A 514 1.40 9.89 25.68
N PRO A 515 1.19 10.77 26.66
CA PRO A 515 0.44 10.41 27.86
C PRO A 515 -0.99 9.97 27.51
N ILE A 516 -1.39 8.80 28.04
CA ILE A 516 -2.74 8.26 27.83
C ILE A 516 -3.69 8.74 28.94
N ASN A 517 -3.25 8.64 30.19
CA ASN A 517 -4.01 9.07 31.37
C ASN A 517 -3.10 9.64 32.47
N LEU A 518 -3.69 10.30 33.46
CA LEU A 518 -2.96 10.93 34.59
C LEU A 518 -2.29 9.89 35.47
N LYS A 519 -2.88 8.71 35.65
CA LYS A 519 -2.31 7.62 36.47
C LYS A 519 -0.99 7.11 35.88
N GLU A 520 -0.93 6.96 34.57
CA GLU A 520 0.29 6.58 33.87
C GLU A 520 1.36 7.67 33.93
N ALA A 521 0.94 8.92 33.80
CA ALA A 521 1.84 10.07 33.90
C ALA A 521 2.47 10.18 35.29
N PHE A 522 1.72 9.88 36.36
CA PHE A 522 2.22 9.85 37.72
C PHE A 522 3.35 8.83 37.90
N TRP A 523 3.22 7.63 37.35
CA TRP A 523 4.22 6.57 37.44
C TRP A 523 5.32 6.68 36.38
N SER A 524 5.19 7.55 35.39
CA SER A 524 6.12 7.70 34.27
C SER A 524 7.57 7.98 34.69
N PRO A 525 7.88 8.89 35.66
CA PRO A 525 9.24 9.15 36.09
C PRO A 525 9.91 7.89 36.67
N TYR A 526 9.19 7.14 37.49
CA TYR A 526 9.71 5.93 38.14
C TYR A 526 9.96 4.81 37.13
N ARG A 527 9.09 4.65 36.13
CA ARG A 527 9.29 3.69 35.06
C ARG A 527 10.47 4.04 34.13
N LYS A 528 10.72 5.32 33.89
CA LYS A 528 11.91 5.76 33.13
C LYS A 528 13.19 5.41 33.85
N VAL A 529 13.23 5.64 35.17
CA VAL A 529 14.37 5.24 36.00
C VAL A 529 14.55 3.71 35.98
N ALA A 530 13.47 2.96 36.17
CA ALA A 530 13.51 1.50 36.14
C ALA A 530 13.99 0.97 34.77
N ARG A 531 13.52 1.51 33.65
CA ARG A 531 14.00 1.16 32.30
C ARG A 531 15.49 1.49 32.13
N PHE A 532 15.91 2.68 32.53
CA PHE A 532 17.31 3.09 32.44
C PHE A 532 18.22 2.12 33.20
N VAL A 533 17.79 1.70 34.41
CA VAL A 533 18.55 0.71 35.20
C VAL A 533 18.55 -0.64 34.49
N SER A 534 17.40 -1.12 33.99
CA SER A 534 17.28 -2.37 33.23
C SER A 534 18.16 -2.37 31.98
N GLU A 535 18.08 -1.31 31.15
CA GLU A 535 18.89 -1.16 29.95
C GLU A 535 20.41 -1.15 30.24
N LYS A 536 20.81 -0.56 31.36
CA LYS A 536 22.21 -0.59 31.78
C LYS A 536 22.64 -1.98 32.21
N ILE A 537 21.76 -2.72 32.90
CA ILE A 537 22.00 -4.11 33.31
C ILE A 537 22.01 -5.01 32.07
N ASP A 538 21.07 -4.87 31.15
CA ASP A 538 20.97 -5.66 29.93
C ASP A 538 22.17 -5.40 28.99
N LYS A 539 22.61 -4.14 28.84
CA LYS A 539 23.87 -3.82 28.14
C LYS A 539 25.09 -4.45 28.79
N ALA A 540 25.20 -4.35 30.10
CA ALA A 540 26.31 -4.94 30.80
C ALA A 540 26.32 -6.48 30.73
N ALA A 541 25.16 -7.12 30.59
CA ALA A 541 25.01 -8.53 30.32
C ALA A 541 25.37 -8.90 28.87
N ALA A 542 24.86 -8.14 27.89
CA ALA A 542 25.12 -8.36 26.46
C ALA A 542 26.60 -8.15 26.07
N ASP A 543 27.25 -7.12 26.61
CA ASP A 543 28.69 -6.87 26.40
C ASP A 543 29.55 -8.04 26.93
N LYS A 544 29.09 -8.71 28.01
CA LYS A 544 29.77 -9.88 28.56
C LYS A 544 29.47 -11.18 27.82
N ASP A 545 28.26 -11.34 27.28
CA ASP A 545 27.92 -12.47 26.41
C ASP A 545 28.68 -12.40 25.09
N ALA A 546 28.85 -11.19 24.52
CA ALA A 546 29.68 -10.95 23.33
C ALA A 546 31.17 -11.27 23.61
N ASP A 547 31.72 -10.87 24.77
CA ASP A 547 33.08 -11.19 25.19
C ASP A 547 33.26 -12.69 25.47
N ALA A 548 32.27 -13.37 26.04
CA ALA A 548 32.28 -14.81 26.26
C ALA A 548 32.19 -15.60 24.94
N MET A 549 31.37 -15.12 23.99
CA MET A 549 31.24 -15.70 22.66
C MET A 549 32.48 -15.50 21.80
N ALA A 550 33.13 -14.32 21.87
CA ALA A 550 34.41 -14.05 21.22
C ALA A 550 35.54 -14.94 21.76
N LYS A 551 35.53 -15.23 23.06
CA LYS A 551 36.49 -16.17 23.68
C LYS A 551 36.20 -17.62 23.35
N LEU A 552 34.93 -18.01 23.17
CA LEU A 552 34.54 -19.34 22.71
C LEU A 552 34.91 -19.58 21.24
N THR A 553 34.76 -18.57 20.39
CA THR A 553 35.18 -18.65 18.98
C THR A 553 36.69 -18.70 18.82
N ALA A 554 37.43 -17.95 19.63
CA ALA A 554 38.90 -18.03 19.67
C ALA A 554 39.42 -19.34 20.26
N ALA A 555 38.66 -20.01 21.14
CA ALA A 555 38.99 -21.34 21.68
C ALA A 555 38.60 -22.49 20.73
N ALA A 556 37.70 -22.27 19.76
CA ALA A 556 37.31 -23.27 18.76
C ALA A 556 38.38 -23.44 17.64
N ASP A 557 39.26 -22.44 17.47
CA ASP A 557 40.32 -22.47 16.46
C ASP A 557 41.66 -23.09 16.97
N SER A 558 41.71 -23.53 18.25
CA SER A 558 42.89 -24.22 18.81
C SER A 558 42.56 -25.68 19.17
N LYS A 559 43.42 -26.60 18.70
CA LYS A 559 43.33 -28.07 18.88
C LYS A 559 43.15 -28.55 20.34
N PRO A 560 42.56 -29.74 20.56
CA PRO A 560 42.10 -30.19 21.85
C PRO A 560 43.25 -30.65 22.76
N ALA A 561 43.31 -30.09 23.95
CA ALA A 561 44.04 -30.65 25.08
C ALA A 561 43.19 -30.56 26.34
N GLU A 562 42.92 -31.73 26.89
CA GLU A 562 42.44 -32.12 28.23
C GLU A 562 41.58 -31.15 29.07
N ALA A 563 40.40 -31.61 29.35
CA ALA A 563 39.44 -31.03 30.26
C ALA A 563 39.93 -31.07 31.71
N ALA A 564 40.43 -29.94 32.23
CA ALA A 564 40.56 -29.70 33.65
C ALA A 564 39.35 -28.91 34.16
N LYS A 565 38.67 -29.48 35.16
CA LYS A 565 37.58 -28.82 35.90
C LYS A 565 38.14 -27.55 36.56
N GLN A 566 37.78 -26.38 36.06
CA GLN A 566 38.09 -25.12 36.72
C GLN A 566 37.03 -24.79 37.78
N PRO A 567 37.43 -24.38 38.97
CA PRO A 567 36.50 -23.96 40.02
C PRO A 567 35.80 -22.65 39.66
N PHE A 568 34.57 -22.50 40.14
CA PHE A 568 33.70 -21.34 39.96
C PHE A 568 34.43 -20.04 40.35
N ASP A 569 34.79 -19.23 39.38
CA ASP A 569 35.61 -18.03 39.57
C ASP A 569 34.75 -16.85 40.01
N ILE A 570 34.67 -16.63 41.31
CA ILE A 570 33.94 -15.52 41.96
C ILE A 570 34.46 -14.15 41.49
N ALA A 571 35.70 -14.06 41.01
CA ALA A 571 36.30 -12.82 40.52
C ALA A 571 35.65 -12.29 39.25
N LYS A 572 35.06 -13.15 38.41
CA LYS A 572 34.30 -12.73 37.19
C LYS A 572 33.00 -12.02 37.49
N TYR A 573 32.43 -12.27 38.66
CA TYR A 573 31.17 -11.60 39.08
C TYR A 573 31.45 -10.37 39.95
N ALA A 574 32.67 -10.14 40.41
CA ALA A 574 33.05 -9.01 41.26
C ALA A 574 32.75 -7.66 40.61
N GLY A 575 32.87 -7.52 39.27
CA GLY A 575 32.55 -6.29 38.55
C GLY A 575 31.04 -5.99 38.48
N ILE A 576 30.19 -7.04 38.43
CA ILE A 576 28.72 -6.86 38.45
C ILE A 576 28.31 -6.51 39.89
N PHE A 577 28.86 -7.22 40.87
CA PHE A 577 28.58 -6.92 42.27
C PHE A 577 29.14 -5.56 42.67
N ALA A 578 30.28 -5.12 42.11
CA ALA A 578 30.81 -3.78 42.33
C ALA A 578 29.93 -2.68 41.69
N ALA A 579 29.45 -2.88 40.46
CA ALA A 579 28.55 -1.91 39.79
C ALA A 579 27.16 -1.85 40.47
N VAL A 580 26.62 -3.01 40.82
CA VAL A 580 25.38 -3.12 41.63
C VAL A 580 25.60 -2.61 43.02
N GLY A 581 26.77 -2.92 43.62
CA GLY A 581 27.15 -2.41 44.93
C GLY A 581 27.35 -0.91 44.97
N MET A 582 27.92 -0.28 43.94
CA MET A 582 27.99 1.19 43.80
C MET A 582 26.63 1.82 43.60
N ALA A 583 25.75 1.22 42.79
CA ALA A 583 24.39 1.70 42.60
C ALA A 583 23.57 1.57 43.91
N ILE A 584 23.68 0.42 44.59
CA ILE A 584 23.06 0.19 45.91
C ILE A 584 23.72 1.06 46.98
N GLY A 585 25.03 1.28 46.92
CA GLY A 585 25.76 2.17 47.80
C GLY A 585 25.37 3.64 47.65
N ALA A 586 25.18 4.13 46.41
CA ALA A 586 24.67 5.48 46.16
C ALA A 586 23.20 5.63 46.61
N ILE A 587 22.37 4.62 46.39
CA ILE A 587 21.00 4.58 46.91
C ILE A 587 21.04 4.45 48.44
N GLY A 588 21.93 3.65 49.02
CA GLY A 588 22.11 3.51 50.46
C GLY A 588 22.61 4.79 51.13
N ALA A 589 23.53 5.52 50.49
CA ALA A 589 24.01 6.83 50.99
C ALA A 589 22.87 7.88 50.92
N ALA A 590 22.11 7.94 49.83
CA ALA A 590 20.96 8.79 49.69
C ALA A 590 19.84 8.47 50.73
N LEU A 591 19.59 7.16 50.95
CA LEU A 591 18.67 6.68 51.98
C LEU A 591 19.21 6.95 53.41
N GLY A 592 20.53 6.90 53.60
CA GLY A 592 21.17 7.25 54.85
C GLY A 592 21.04 8.73 55.20
N LEU A 593 21.24 9.62 54.22
CA LEU A 593 20.99 11.07 54.37
C LEU A 593 19.51 11.37 54.65
N ILE A 594 18.60 10.70 53.94
CA ILE A 594 17.15 10.79 54.17
C ILE A 594 16.84 10.23 55.57
N GLY A 595 17.43 9.12 55.98
CA GLY A 595 17.25 8.54 57.32
C GLY A 595 17.74 9.44 58.46
N GLN A 596 18.82 10.18 58.24
CA GLN A 596 19.29 11.18 59.20
C GLN A 596 18.34 12.38 59.29
N SER A 597 17.80 12.85 58.15
CA SER A 597 16.84 13.94 58.11
C SER A 597 15.46 13.54 58.69
N LEU A 598 15.16 12.26 58.75
CA LEU A 598 13.92 11.70 59.31
C LEU A 598 14.02 11.40 60.81
N LYS A 599 15.21 11.54 61.45
CA LYS A 599 15.37 11.41 62.87
C LYS A 599 14.69 12.57 63.61
N GLY A 600 13.63 12.24 64.32
CA GLY A 600 12.81 13.23 65.06
C GLY A 600 11.40 13.43 64.47
N LEU A 601 11.08 12.88 63.34
CA LEU A 601 9.75 12.91 62.76
C LEU A 601 8.88 11.75 63.32
N THR A 602 7.63 12.09 63.62
CA THR A 602 6.64 11.05 63.97
C THR A 602 6.27 10.24 62.72
N TRP A 603 5.85 8.97 62.91
CA TRP A 603 5.56 8.04 61.81
C TRP A 603 4.61 8.59 60.70
N TRP A 604 3.64 9.44 61.10
CA TRP A 604 2.71 10.08 60.14
C TRP A 604 3.41 11.21 59.35
N GLN A 605 4.38 11.91 59.91
CA GLN A 605 5.18 12.95 59.24
C GLN A 605 6.08 12.30 58.17
N ILE A 606 6.60 11.12 58.41
CA ILE A 606 7.35 10.34 57.40
C ILE A 606 6.47 10.04 56.18
N LEU A 607 5.22 9.61 56.40
CA LEU A 607 4.28 9.39 55.31
C LEU A 607 3.98 10.69 54.52
N VAL A 608 3.86 11.82 55.20
CA VAL A 608 3.67 13.12 54.57
C VAL A 608 4.89 13.55 53.76
N VAL A 609 6.10 13.33 54.26
CA VAL A 609 7.35 13.58 53.50
C VAL A 609 7.44 12.73 52.27
N ILE A 610 7.17 11.42 52.36
CA ILE A 610 7.16 10.50 51.20
C ILE A 610 6.11 10.99 50.19
N ALA A 611 4.92 11.34 50.63
CA ALA A 611 3.87 11.84 49.74
C ALA A 611 4.28 13.17 49.08
N ALA A 612 4.93 14.07 49.82
CA ALA A 612 5.43 15.34 49.29
C ALA A 612 6.53 15.13 48.24
N VAL A 613 7.49 14.25 48.51
CA VAL A 613 8.54 13.86 47.52
C VAL A 613 7.93 13.25 46.28
N MET A 614 6.97 12.34 46.43
CA MET A 614 6.26 11.75 45.29
C MET A 614 5.50 12.81 44.48
N LEU A 615 4.88 13.80 45.14
CA LEU A 615 4.20 14.91 44.49
C LEU A 615 5.16 15.86 43.77
N ILE A 616 6.33 16.13 44.35
CA ILE A 616 7.36 16.97 43.71
C ILE A 616 7.92 16.27 42.43
N ILE A 617 8.15 14.98 42.49
CA ILE A 617 8.66 14.20 41.33
C ILE A 617 7.57 14.01 40.26
N SER A 618 6.38 13.61 40.69
CA SER A 618 5.30 13.25 39.76
C SER A 618 4.40 14.41 39.37
N GLY A 619 4.33 15.49 40.20
CA GLY A 619 3.47 16.66 39.99
C GLY A 619 3.70 17.34 38.64
N PRO A 620 4.95 17.72 38.29
CA PRO A 620 5.24 18.32 36.99
C PRO A 620 4.85 17.39 35.80
N ALA A 621 5.12 16.09 35.92
CA ALA A 621 4.74 15.11 34.92
C ALA A 621 3.22 15.01 34.74
N CYS A 622 2.47 14.98 35.85
CA CYS A 622 1.01 15.00 35.84
C CYS A 622 0.45 16.30 35.26
N PHE A 623 1.03 17.45 35.59
CA PHE A 623 0.58 18.76 35.07
C PHE A 623 0.80 18.85 33.55
N ILE A 624 1.98 18.45 33.06
CA ILE A 624 2.29 18.43 31.62
C ILE A 624 1.33 17.45 30.90
N ALA A 625 1.13 16.25 31.47
CA ALA A 625 0.21 15.28 30.92
C ALA A 625 -1.23 15.81 30.89
N TRP A 626 -1.71 16.44 31.95
CA TRP A 626 -3.04 17.05 32.01
C TRP A 626 -3.23 18.09 30.91
N ARG A 627 -2.23 18.98 30.70
CA ARG A 627 -2.27 19.97 29.61
C ARG A 627 -2.29 19.28 28.23
N LYS A 628 -1.46 18.23 28.00
CA LYS A 628 -1.45 17.48 26.76
C LYS A 628 -2.78 16.76 26.50
N LEU A 629 -3.32 16.07 27.52
CA LEU A 629 -4.59 15.34 27.43
C LEU A 629 -5.80 16.24 27.09
N ARG A 630 -5.78 17.49 27.51
CA ARG A 630 -6.83 18.49 27.17
C ARG A 630 -6.68 19.08 25.76
N LYS A 631 -5.48 19.01 25.17
CA LYS A 631 -5.14 19.61 23.89
C LYS A 631 -5.00 18.58 22.77
N ARG A 632 -5.31 17.30 23.05
CA ARG A 632 -5.26 16.25 22.01
C ARG A 632 -6.13 16.65 20.82
N ASN A 633 -5.56 16.53 19.61
CA ASN A 633 -6.21 16.94 18.37
C ASN A 633 -6.02 15.86 17.30
N LEU A 634 -7.12 15.40 16.71
CA LEU A 634 -7.09 14.40 15.63
C LEU A 634 -6.65 15.01 14.29
N GLY A 635 -6.79 16.33 14.11
CA GLY A 635 -6.48 17.02 12.86
C GLY A 635 -5.13 16.63 12.22
N PRO A 636 -4.00 16.64 12.96
CA PRO A 636 -2.70 16.26 12.39
C PRO A 636 -2.64 14.82 11.85
N VAL A 637 -3.41 13.88 12.40
CA VAL A 637 -3.48 12.51 11.89
C VAL A 637 -4.26 12.46 10.58
N LEU A 638 -5.39 13.18 10.51
CA LEU A 638 -6.18 13.30 9.28
C LEU A 638 -5.44 14.07 8.18
N ASN A 639 -4.71 15.13 8.55
CA ASN A 639 -3.88 15.88 7.60
C ASN A 639 -2.80 14.97 6.97
N ALA A 640 -2.22 14.05 7.73
CA ALA A 640 -1.28 13.07 7.20
C ALA A 640 -1.92 12.10 6.20
N ASN A 641 -3.25 11.88 6.29
CA ASN A 641 -4.04 11.12 5.32
C ASN A 641 -4.61 12.00 4.18
N GLY A 642 -4.05 13.17 3.95
CA GLY A 642 -4.46 14.02 2.85
C GLY A 642 -5.71 14.87 3.09
N TRP A 643 -6.28 14.89 4.32
CA TRP A 643 -7.34 15.83 4.66
C TRP A 643 -6.78 17.24 4.85
N ALA A 644 -7.54 18.25 4.50
CA ALA A 644 -7.24 19.64 4.85
C ALA A 644 -8.13 20.06 6.02
N ILE A 645 -7.68 19.74 7.25
CA ILE A 645 -8.44 20.06 8.47
C ILE A 645 -8.21 21.51 8.86
N ASN A 646 -9.25 22.32 8.77
CA ASN A 646 -9.22 23.75 9.08
C ASN A 646 -9.52 24.04 10.57
N SER A 647 -10.49 23.34 11.14
CA SER A 647 -10.89 23.52 12.57
C SER A 647 -10.33 22.40 13.44
N ARG A 648 -10.03 22.71 14.71
CA ARG A 648 -9.49 21.72 15.65
C ARG A 648 -10.48 20.59 15.90
N VAL A 649 -10.02 19.35 15.82
CA VAL A 649 -10.77 18.14 16.15
C VAL A 649 -10.29 17.64 17.52
N LEU A 650 -10.77 18.27 18.60
CA LEU A 650 -10.28 18.03 19.94
C LEU A 650 -10.81 16.70 20.50
N VAL A 651 -9.91 15.95 21.14
CA VAL A 651 -10.19 14.71 21.86
C VAL A 651 -9.95 14.97 23.36
N ASN A 652 -10.92 15.53 24.04
CA ASN A 652 -10.83 15.79 25.48
C ASN A 652 -10.81 14.48 26.29
N ILE A 653 -10.60 14.56 27.61
CA ILE A 653 -10.44 13.38 28.48
C ILE A 653 -11.72 12.53 28.53
N LEU A 654 -12.90 13.17 28.56
CA LEU A 654 -14.20 12.47 28.65
C LEU A 654 -14.52 11.76 27.33
N PHE A 655 -14.37 12.45 26.21
CA PHE A 655 -14.56 11.86 24.90
C PHE A 655 -13.51 10.79 24.59
N GLY A 656 -12.26 10.99 24.99
CA GLY A 656 -11.22 9.98 24.82
C GLY A 656 -11.57 8.62 25.45
N LYS A 657 -12.31 8.60 26.57
CA LYS A 657 -12.74 7.32 27.18
C LYS A 657 -13.72 6.52 26.32
N THR A 658 -14.33 7.12 25.31
CA THR A 658 -15.21 6.42 24.37
C THR A 658 -14.43 5.81 23.19
N LEU A 659 -13.16 6.22 23.00
CA LEU A 659 -12.33 5.78 21.89
C LEU A 659 -11.53 4.51 22.19
N THR A 660 -11.32 4.18 23.46
CA THR A 660 -10.64 2.94 23.88
C THR A 660 -11.37 2.37 25.07
N SER A 661 -11.86 1.15 24.94
CA SER A 661 -12.42 0.38 26.02
C SER A 661 -11.43 -0.65 26.54
N VAL A 662 -11.38 -0.81 27.87
CA VAL A 662 -10.49 -1.77 28.57
C VAL A 662 -11.35 -2.86 29.18
N ALA A 663 -10.87 -4.11 29.11
CA ALA A 663 -11.53 -5.25 29.69
C ALA A 663 -11.84 -5.01 31.18
N LYS A 664 -13.08 -5.28 31.57
CA LYS A 664 -13.55 -5.16 32.96
C LYS A 664 -13.83 -6.55 33.49
N TYR A 665 -13.05 -6.95 34.48
CA TYR A 665 -13.27 -8.24 35.13
C TYR A 665 -14.39 -8.14 36.19
N PRO A 666 -15.25 -9.15 36.29
CA PRO A 666 -16.24 -9.21 37.35
C PRO A 666 -15.55 -9.31 38.73
N LYS A 667 -16.17 -8.71 39.74
CA LYS A 667 -15.71 -8.81 41.15
C LYS A 667 -16.03 -10.20 41.72
N LEU A 668 -15.34 -11.21 41.26
CA LEU A 668 -15.48 -12.59 41.75
C LEU A 668 -14.29 -13.00 42.63
N LYS A 669 -14.50 -13.88 43.58
CA LYS A 669 -13.39 -14.55 44.25
C LYS A 669 -12.79 -15.60 43.30
N LEU A 670 -11.78 -15.19 42.56
CA LEU A 670 -11.08 -16.05 41.61
C LEU A 670 -10.12 -16.95 42.37
N ALA A 671 -10.29 -18.25 42.24
CA ALA A 671 -9.36 -19.27 42.75
C ALA A 671 -8.54 -19.77 41.53
N ASP A 672 -7.23 -19.77 41.67
CA ASP A 672 -6.35 -20.41 40.69
C ASP A 672 -6.36 -21.94 41.00
N PRO A 673 -6.89 -22.79 40.11
CA PRO A 673 -6.97 -24.23 40.36
C PRO A 673 -5.58 -24.90 40.40
N TYR A 674 -4.57 -24.28 39.79
CA TYR A 674 -3.20 -24.81 39.73
C TYR A 674 -2.27 -24.20 40.80
N LYS A 675 -2.76 -23.24 41.59
CA LYS A 675 -1.97 -22.60 42.63
C LYS A 675 -1.78 -23.56 43.79
N LYS A 676 -0.58 -24.12 43.97
CA LYS A 676 -0.22 -24.84 45.17
C LYS A 676 -0.40 -23.90 46.36
N ARG A 677 -1.41 -24.19 47.21
CA ARG A 677 -1.65 -23.43 48.43
C ARG A 677 -0.42 -23.58 49.34
N THR A 678 0.34 -22.54 49.49
CA THR A 678 1.37 -22.51 50.57
C THR A 678 0.66 -22.72 51.90
N PRO A 679 1.07 -23.73 52.69
CA PRO A 679 0.46 -23.96 53.97
C PRO A 679 0.46 -22.71 54.83
N TRP A 680 -0.56 -22.54 55.66
CA TRP A 680 -0.73 -21.33 56.48
C TRP A 680 0.51 -21.07 57.39
N TRP A 681 1.13 -22.16 57.89
CA TRP A 681 2.32 -22.07 58.72
C TRP A 681 3.55 -21.50 57.96
N CYS A 682 3.70 -21.74 56.67
CA CYS A 682 4.73 -21.09 55.84
C CYS A 682 4.52 -19.58 55.75
N LYS A 683 3.28 -19.15 55.62
CA LYS A 683 2.93 -17.72 55.64
C LYS A 683 3.24 -17.09 57.01
N CYS A 684 2.90 -17.79 58.08
CA CYS A 684 3.28 -17.37 59.43
C CYS A 684 4.78 -17.27 59.60
N LEU A 685 5.54 -18.24 59.07
CA LEU A 685 6.99 -18.22 59.08
C LEU A 685 7.57 -17.06 58.30
N TYR A 686 7.05 -16.76 57.12
CA TYR A 686 7.47 -15.57 56.34
C TYR A 686 7.18 -14.26 57.11
N TRP A 687 6.02 -14.16 57.74
CA TRP A 687 5.67 -12.98 58.56
C TRP A 687 6.55 -12.90 59.79
N LEU A 688 6.86 -14.06 60.43
CA LEU A 688 7.75 -14.09 61.58
C LEU A 688 9.19 -13.71 61.20
N ILE A 689 9.71 -14.16 60.05
CA ILE A 689 11.02 -13.78 59.51
C ILE A 689 11.03 -12.28 59.19
N ALA A 690 9.97 -11.76 58.53
CA ALA A 690 9.85 -10.32 58.23
C ALA A 690 9.82 -9.50 59.51
N LEU A 691 9.09 -9.93 60.54
CA LEU A 691 9.01 -9.28 61.85
C LEU A 691 10.39 -9.33 62.59
N LEU A 692 11.11 -10.46 62.50
CA LEU A 692 12.45 -10.60 63.05
C LEU A 692 13.44 -9.66 62.35
N ILE A 693 13.36 -9.50 61.00
CA ILE A 693 14.22 -8.59 60.24
C ILE A 693 13.90 -7.15 60.65
N VAL A 694 12.62 -6.81 60.77
CA VAL A 694 12.22 -5.46 61.25
C VAL A 694 12.65 -5.23 62.69
N ALA A 695 12.42 -6.21 63.57
CA ALA A 695 12.85 -6.12 64.98
C ALA A 695 14.37 -5.99 65.09
N PHE A 696 15.13 -6.80 64.33
CA PHE A 696 16.56 -6.70 64.26
C PHE A 696 17.01 -5.32 63.74
N GLY A 697 16.38 -4.84 62.66
CA GLY A 697 16.59 -3.48 62.15
C GLY A 697 16.34 -2.41 63.21
N VAL A 698 15.21 -2.48 63.91
CA VAL A 698 14.87 -1.54 65.00
C VAL A 698 15.88 -1.64 66.16
N CYS A 699 16.23 -2.85 66.60
CA CYS A 699 17.23 -3.07 67.65
C CYS A 699 18.63 -2.58 67.22
N TYR A 700 19.02 -2.72 65.96
CA TYR A 700 20.25 -2.18 65.40
C TYR A 700 20.25 -0.65 65.39
N PHE A 701 19.15 -0.03 64.97
CA PHE A 701 19.05 1.45 64.93
C PHE A 701 18.91 2.05 66.32
N THR A 702 18.30 1.35 67.28
CA THR A 702 18.16 1.82 68.66
C THR A 702 19.36 1.46 69.53
N ASN A 703 20.40 0.83 68.98
CA ASN A 703 21.62 0.43 69.67
C ASN A 703 21.42 -0.57 70.85
N ASN A 704 20.32 -1.32 70.82
CA ASN A 704 19.95 -2.31 71.85
C ASN A 704 20.57 -3.72 71.62
N LEU A 705 21.48 -3.87 70.63
CA LEU A 705 22.17 -5.09 70.28
C LEU A 705 23.55 -5.22 70.97
N LYS A 706 23.86 -4.36 71.98
CA LYS A 706 25.13 -4.37 72.70
C LYS A 706 25.45 -5.71 73.37
N TRP A 707 24.44 -6.46 73.79
CA TRP A 707 24.60 -7.76 74.41
C TRP A 707 25.08 -8.88 73.46
N MET A 708 24.95 -8.66 72.12
CA MET A 708 25.42 -9.55 71.06
C MET A 708 26.75 -9.10 70.42
N GLY A 709 27.43 -8.12 70.99
CA GLY A 709 28.72 -7.62 70.49
C GLY A 709 28.62 -6.80 69.18
N ILE A 710 27.41 -6.42 68.79
CA ILE A 710 27.20 -5.59 67.59
C ILE A 710 27.00 -4.14 68.06
N GLU A 711 28.11 -3.40 68.12
CA GLU A 711 28.06 -1.94 68.40
C GLU A 711 28.16 -1.16 67.08
N ARG A 712 27.27 -0.21 66.95
CA ARG A 712 27.36 0.81 65.91
C ARG A 712 28.51 1.74 66.29
N LYS A 713 29.68 1.61 65.62
CA LYS A 713 30.78 2.59 65.76
C LYS A 713 30.25 3.95 65.38
N ALA A 714 30.00 4.78 66.37
CA ALA A 714 29.82 6.20 66.21
C ALA A 714 31.13 6.77 65.67
N LYS A 715 31.14 7.33 64.48
CA LYS A 715 32.26 8.14 64.02
C LYS A 715 32.31 9.36 64.92
N THR A 716 33.20 9.38 65.88
CA THR A 716 33.60 10.57 66.62
C THR A 716 34.44 11.39 65.64
N GLU A 717 33.92 12.43 65.10
CA GLU A 717 34.70 13.46 64.44
C GLU A 717 35.44 14.22 65.50
N GLN A 718 36.74 14.01 65.63
CA GLN A 718 37.64 14.96 66.28
C GLN A 718 37.70 16.19 65.37
N VAL A 719 37.21 17.28 65.92
CA VAL A 719 37.47 18.64 65.46
C VAL A 719 38.93 18.92 65.75
N GLU A 720 39.81 18.87 64.79
CA GLU A 720 41.18 19.36 64.86
C GLU A 720 41.12 20.80 64.35
N GLU A 721 41.34 21.69 65.31
CA GLU A 721 41.55 23.13 65.12
C GLU A 721 42.87 23.31 64.36
N ALA A 722 42.84 23.94 63.17
CA ALA A 722 44.03 24.35 62.46
C ALA A 722 43.94 25.89 62.19
N PRO A 723 45.08 26.60 62.30
CA PRO A 723 45.07 28.02 62.52
C PRO A 723 44.95 28.86 61.25
N ALA A 724 44.55 30.11 61.46
CA ALA A 724 44.40 31.20 60.51
C ALA A 724 45.69 31.55 59.75
N ALA A 725 45.57 31.81 58.47
CA ALA A 725 46.46 32.70 57.71
C ALA A 725 45.59 33.29 56.58
N GLU A 726 45.30 34.56 56.76
CA GLU A 726 45.65 35.75 56.01
C GLU A 726 45.65 35.63 54.48
N GLU A 727 44.69 36.42 53.94
CA GLU A 727 44.85 37.47 52.96
C GLU A 727 45.60 37.15 51.62
N GLU A 728 44.89 37.22 50.53
CA GLU A 728 45.02 38.27 49.50
C GLU A 728 44.05 38.04 48.33
N ALA A 729 43.29 39.10 48.07
CA ALA A 729 42.64 39.30 46.77
C ALA A 729 43.62 39.98 45.78
N PRO A 730 43.48 39.84 44.49
CA PRO A 730 42.97 40.95 43.69
C PRO A 730 41.99 40.50 42.62
N ALA A 731 40.90 41.21 42.45
CA ALA A 731 40.64 42.35 41.56
C ALA A 731 40.65 41.99 40.04
N VAL A 732 39.41 42.02 39.51
CA VAL A 732 38.95 42.74 38.32
C VAL A 732 39.67 42.46 36.98
N GLU A 733 38.90 41.95 36.01
CA GLU A 733 38.67 42.74 34.75
C GLU A 733 37.53 42.13 33.92
N GLU A 734 36.63 42.97 33.66
CA GLU A 734 35.59 43.08 32.68
C GLU A 734 36.16 42.96 31.27
N THR A 735 35.53 42.26 30.38
CA THR A 735 35.28 42.79 29.03
C THR A 735 34.05 42.10 28.39
N ALA A 736 33.20 43.00 28.04
CA ALA A 736 32.02 42.79 27.21
C ALA A 736 32.44 42.72 25.71
N GLN A 737 31.46 42.38 24.93
CA GLN A 737 31.20 42.61 23.50
C GLN A 737 31.11 41.31 22.73
N GLU A 738 29.93 41.07 22.28
CA GLU A 738 29.14 41.61 21.15
C GLU A 738 29.28 40.74 19.89
N ALA A 739 28.20 40.38 19.41
CA ALA A 739 27.51 40.55 18.13
C ALA A 739 27.26 39.25 17.35
N ALA A 740 26.03 39.07 17.15
CA ALA A 740 25.28 38.94 15.88
C ALA A 740 25.79 37.95 14.80
N GLU A 741 25.07 36.93 14.53
CA GLU A 741 24.22 36.78 13.35
C GLU A 741 23.22 35.63 13.54
#